data_da1b52e2f29d3a17deb72ac9bffb59ce
#
_entry.id   da1b52e2f29d3a17deb72ac9bffb59ce
#
_cell.length_a   1.000
_cell.length_b   1.000
_cell.length_c   1.000
_cell.angle_alpha   90.00
_cell.angle_beta   90.00
_cell.angle_gamma   90.00
#
_symmetry.space_group_name_H-M   'P 1'
#
loop_
_entity.id
_entity.type
_entity.pdbx_description
1 polymer ?
#
loop_
_entity_poly.entity_id
_entity_poly.type
_entity_poly.pdbx_seq_one_letter_code
_entity_poly.pdbx_strand_id
1 'polypeptide(L)'
;MLLPFAMILGMIIYAQLPFEPHGMALAAVAVALPFLTLALWHTPRLPLASLIMAFWAGLCLLPLHGAAFGTNMLARPAYGSFQATVDEVISATPDRQRVVISHVTPTADDRPVSINKARIVIPADPPLEPGDVLSGKMRLIPVPGPILPGSHDGQFHSYFSGIGAYGTITSEFALVSRATHFDLTRFVEGTRSSIGRRIDAVLEGSSAAIGRAMVMGDQSAITDETREVMAASGLAHIYSISGLHLSIVAGGMFWLVRLLFATLPGVDKFLSVKKIAAVFGLAAAAGYMLLAGGLANVPALRSAIMLALIFGAVLVGRRALTMRNVAIAALIIIVIDPSSVFRPSFQLSFAAVVALIGTYEMQRKAPDKDRGWPFQLAITVWTAAMTSFIAGTATLLFSAYHFQQTAPLGVVGNVLVLPVVSLVIMPFALLSVLAMPFSLEAPFVAIMGWGIDRMVDAAELVAGWSEGLTGNPLLTSVALVLGLAGLGWFAFLNNWWRLLGPAAAVLLIMLFGMDQRPDLLVADSTQAVAIRSGDSMGLVTGRTGSFAVDVWSEHYQSEIEANTKQSRCDSLACIVQTDRFSVSIIKNASALAEDCGRHDLLIARIRVPQTCHNKQIIDADDLREGGVHWLVWNEAAARFDIRTAIPNVTRPWRVAPR
;
A
#
# COMPACT_ATOMS: atom_id res chain seq x y z
N MET A 1 -17.93 10.87 -15.04
CA MET A 1 -16.88 9.85 -15.04
C MET A 1 -15.49 10.42 -14.73
N LEU A 2 -15.09 11.55 -15.30
CA LEU A 2 -13.76 12.14 -15.07
C LEU A 2 -13.57 12.87 -13.72
N LEU A 3 -14.62 13.10 -12.93
CA LEU A 3 -14.51 13.81 -11.65
C LEU A 3 -13.49 13.20 -10.67
N PRO A 4 -13.42 11.86 -10.47
CA PRO A 4 -12.38 11.26 -9.62
C PRO A 4 -10.98 11.56 -10.12
N PHE A 5 -10.75 11.49 -11.44
CA PHE A 5 -9.44 11.78 -12.04
C PHE A 5 -9.01 13.24 -11.83
N ALA A 6 -9.95 14.17 -12.01
CA ALA A 6 -9.70 15.60 -11.74
C ALA A 6 -9.36 15.82 -10.25
N MET A 7 -10.08 15.16 -9.35
CA MET A 7 -9.85 15.24 -7.92
C MET A 7 -8.50 14.64 -7.51
N ILE A 8 -8.15 13.47 -8.06
CA ILE A 8 -6.84 12.83 -7.87
C ILE A 8 -5.71 13.75 -8.37
N LEU A 9 -5.88 14.37 -9.54
CA LEU A 9 -4.89 15.30 -10.07
C LEU A 9 -4.67 16.50 -9.12
N GLY A 10 -5.74 17.05 -8.54
CA GLY A 10 -5.64 18.11 -7.54
C GLY A 10 -4.84 17.68 -6.30
N MET A 11 -5.07 16.46 -5.81
CA MET A 11 -4.32 15.90 -4.68
C MET A 11 -2.86 15.65 -5.01
N ILE A 12 -2.55 15.13 -6.22
CA ILE A 12 -1.17 14.91 -6.67
C ILE A 12 -0.42 16.26 -6.72
N ILE A 13 -1.05 17.29 -7.30
CA ILE A 13 -0.44 18.63 -7.36
C ILE A 13 -0.20 19.17 -5.95
N TYR A 14 -1.18 19.07 -5.05
CA TYR A 14 -0.99 19.49 -3.66
C TYR A 14 0.20 18.75 -3.01
N ALA A 15 0.28 17.44 -3.15
CA ALA A 15 1.36 16.64 -2.54
C ALA A 15 2.75 17.00 -3.08
N GLN A 16 2.84 17.47 -4.34
CA GLN A 16 4.10 17.86 -5.00
C GLN A 16 4.47 19.32 -4.78
N LEU A 17 3.58 20.15 -4.22
CA LEU A 17 3.91 21.55 -3.96
C LEU A 17 5.09 21.68 -2.99
N PRO A 18 6.05 22.60 -3.26
CA PRO A 18 7.19 22.83 -2.38
C PRO A 18 6.82 23.59 -1.09
N PHE A 19 5.67 24.12 -0.95
CA PHE A 19 5.20 24.91 0.20
C PHE A 19 3.78 24.51 0.58
N GLU A 20 3.37 24.84 1.81
CA GLU A 20 1.99 24.69 2.25
C GLU A 20 1.15 25.88 1.75
N PRO A 21 0.10 25.65 0.93
CA PRO A 21 -0.76 26.72 0.46
C PRO A 21 -1.51 27.38 1.60
N HIS A 22 -1.69 28.71 1.52
CA HIS A 22 -2.48 29.43 2.51
C HIS A 22 -3.94 28.98 2.53
N GLY A 23 -4.41 28.49 3.69
CA GLY A 23 -5.76 27.97 3.86
C GLY A 23 -6.87 28.95 3.42
N MET A 24 -6.69 30.26 3.65
CA MET A 24 -7.65 31.30 3.20
C MET A 24 -7.75 31.36 1.68
N ALA A 25 -6.64 31.22 0.95
CA ALA A 25 -6.68 31.24 -0.52
C ALA A 25 -7.40 29.99 -1.06
N LEU A 26 -7.14 28.82 -0.47
CA LEU A 26 -7.86 27.58 -0.81
C LEU A 26 -9.35 27.71 -0.52
N ALA A 27 -9.73 28.26 0.65
CA ALA A 27 -11.11 28.44 1.07
C ALA A 27 -11.87 29.45 0.19
N ALA A 28 -11.27 30.58 -0.17
CA ALA A 28 -11.88 31.58 -1.03
C ALA A 28 -12.31 31.02 -2.39
N VAL A 29 -11.41 30.24 -3.02
CA VAL A 29 -11.72 29.59 -4.30
C VAL A 29 -12.72 28.44 -4.12
N ALA A 30 -12.61 27.67 -3.03
CA ALA A 30 -13.57 26.60 -2.70
C ALA A 30 -15.00 27.12 -2.50
N VAL A 31 -15.16 28.35 -2.02
CA VAL A 31 -16.47 29.02 -1.92
C VAL A 31 -16.94 29.58 -3.27
N ALA A 32 -16.05 30.16 -4.06
CA ALA A 32 -16.42 30.79 -5.34
C ALA A 32 -16.81 29.73 -6.43
N LEU A 33 -16.17 28.59 -6.48
CA LEU A 33 -16.41 27.57 -7.52
C LEU A 33 -17.82 26.97 -7.53
N PRO A 34 -18.48 26.64 -6.40
CA PRO A 34 -19.88 26.21 -6.39
C PRO A 34 -20.83 27.24 -6.97
N PHE A 35 -20.62 28.54 -6.68
CA PHE A 35 -21.43 29.60 -7.28
C PHE A 35 -21.23 29.72 -8.78
N LEU A 36 -19.97 29.55 -9.25
CA LEU A 36 -19.67 29.53 -10.68
C LEU A 36 -20.34 28.32 -11.35
N THR A 37 -20.28 27.12 -10.75
CA THR A 37 -20.92 25.92 -11.30
C THR A 37 -22.44 26.06 -11.33
N LEU A 38 -23.03 26.66 -10.33
CA LEU A 38 -24.47 26.97 -10.28
C LEU A 38 -24.86 27.99 -11.37
N ALA A 39 -24.08 29.05 -11.56
CA ALA A 39 -24.30 30.04 -12.61
C ALA A 39 -24.21 29.41 -14.03
N LEU A 40 -23.38 28.39 -14.19
CA LEU A 40 -23.20 27.69 -15.46
C LEU A 40 -24.11 26.47 -15.64
N TRP A 41 -25.04 26.20 -14.70
CA TRP A 41 -25.85 24.97 -14.63
C TRP A 41 -26.58 24.61 -15.93
N HIS A 42 -27.08 25.61 -16.65
CA HIS A 42 -27.82 25.42 -17.91
C HIS A 42 -26.97 25.67 -19.17
N THR A 43 -25.65 25.78 -19.02
CA THR A 43 -24.75 26.06 -20.13
C THR A 43 -23.94 24.81 -20.55
N PRO A 44 -23.47 24.73 -21.82
CA PRO A 44 -22.58 23.65 -22.24
C PRO A 44 -21.21 23.64 -21.53
N ARG A 45 -20.91 24.67 -20.73
CA ARG A 45 -19.67 24.81 -19.95
C ARG A 45 -19.73 24.11 -18.59
N LEU A 46 -20.91 23.64 -18.14
CA LEU A 46 -21.09 22.95 -16.85
C LEU A 46 -20.13 21.76 -16.66
N PRO A 47 -19.87 20.86 -17.64
CA PRO A 47 -18.92 19.77 -17.45
C PRO A 47 -17.51 20.26 -17.13
N LEU A 48 -17.03 21.31 -17.80
CA LEU A 48 -15.71 21.89 -17.54
C LEU A 48 -15.65 22.53 -16.15
N ALA A 49 -16.67 23.31 -15.77
CA ALA A 49 -16.77 23.91 -14.44
C ALA A 49 -16.78 22.83 -13.34
N SER A 50 -17.49 21.71 -13.56
CA SER A 50 -17.51 20.58 -12.63
C SER A 50 -16.15 19.89 -12.49
N LEU A 51 -15.37 19.77 -13.55
CA LEU A 51 -14.01 19.23 -13.50
C LEU A 51 -13.06 20.16 -12.75
N ILE A 52 -13.14 21.47 -12.99
CA ILE A 52 -12.36 22.49 -12.26
C ILE A 52 -12.72 22.45 -10.77
N MET A 53 -14.00 22.36 -10.44
CA MET A 53 -14.46 22.24 -9.06
C MET A 53 -13.93 20.95 -8.41
N ALA A 54 -13.99 19.80 -9.09
CA ALA A 54 -13.47 18.54 -8.58
C ALA A 54 -11.95 18.58 -8.38
N PHE A 55 -11.21 19.17 -9.31
CA PHE A 55 -9.77 19.40 -9.19
C PHE A 55 -9.44 20.24 -7.95
N TRP A 56 -10.15 21.36 -7.76
CA TRP A 56 -9.95 22.24 -6.61
C TRP A 56 -10.33 21.55 -5.29
N ALA A 57 -11.43 20.81 -5.29
CA ALA A 57 -11.82 20.00 -4.14
C ALA A 57 -10.70 18.99 -3.76
N GLY A 58 -10.08 18.34 -4.75
CA GLY A 58 -8.93 17.47 -4.53
C GLY A 58 -7.73 18.20 -3.91
N LEU A 59 -7.47 19.43 -4.35
CA LEU A 59 -6.37 20.26 -3.83
C LEU A 59 -6.61 20.68 -2.37
N CYS A 60 -7.88 20.86 -1.98
CA CYS A 60 -8.28 21.23 -0.60
C CYS A 60 -8.41 20.03 0.33
N LEU A 61 -8.64 18.81 -0.19
CA LEU A 61 -9.07 17.67 0.62
C LEU A 61 -7.98 17.14 1.54
N LEU A 62 -6.73 17.04 1.06
CA LEU A 62 -5.60 16.62 1.88
C LEU A 62 -5.31 17.60 3.04
N PRO A 63 -5.19 18.93 2.83
CA PRO A 63 -5.01 19.86 3.95
C PRO A 63 -6.18 19.85 4.95
N LEU A 64 -7.42 19.70 4.47
CA LEU A 64 -8.58 19.56 5.35
C LEU A 64 -8.52 18.29 6.20
N HIS A 65 -8.19 17.18 5.58
CA HIS A 65 -8.03 15.90 6.28
C HIS A 65 -6.87 15.95 7.28
N GLY A 66 -5.73 16.56 6.90
CA GLY A 66 -4.59 16.78 7.78
C GLY A 66 -4.93 17.69 8.97
N ALA A 67 -5.74 18.74 8.77
CA ALA A 67 -6.20 19.60 9.86
C ALA A 67 -7.18 18.89 10.81
N ALA A 68 -7.99 17.94 10.31
CA ALA A 68 -8.98 17.22 11.11
C ALA A 68 -8.38 16.00 11.84
N PHE A 69 -7.48 15.24 11.20
CA PHE A 69 -7.01 13.93 11.65
C PHE A 69 -5.48 13.82 11.74
N GLY A 70 -4.74 14.81 11.28
CA GLY A 70 -3.28 14.85 11.35
C GLY A 70 -2.76 14.91 12.79
N THR A 71 -1.48 14.64 12.94
CA THR A 71 -0.79 14.61 14.23
C THR A 71 0.50 15.42 14.18
N ASN A 72 0.97 15.84 15.34
CA ASN A 72 2.33 16.34 15.42
C ASN A 72 3.31 15.19 15.20
N MET A 73 4.26 15.38 14.29
CA MET A 73 5.32 14.41 14.04
C MET A 73 6.44 14.59 15.07
N LEU A 74 6.89 13.49 15.67
CA LEU A 74 8.01 13.51 16.62
C LEU A 74 9.30 13.90 15.89
N ALA A 75 9.90 15.02 16.30
CA ALA A 75 11.09 15.54 15.62
C ALA A 75 12.41 14.93 16.13
N ARG A 76 12.44 14.42 17.37
CA ARG A 76 13.64 13.84 18.01
C ARG A 76 13.26 12.60 18.79
N PRO A 77 14.15 11.61 18.89
CA PRO A 77 13.90 10.46 19.75
C PRO A 77 13.58 10.88 21.19
N ALA A 78 12.57 10.24 21.78
CA ALA A 78 12.18 10.41 23.16
C ALA A 78 12.33 9.07 23.89
N TYR A 79 12.94 9.13 25.07
CA TYR A 79 13.16 8.00 25.96
C TYR A 79 12.55 8.34 27.32
N GLY A 80 11.82 7.42 27.88
CA GLY A 80 11.20 7.64 29.19
C GLY A 80 10.24 6.55 29.59
N SER A 81 9.68 6.69 30.78
CA SER A 81 8.62 5.85 31.29
C SER A 81 7.26 6.48 30.91
N PHE A 82 6.51 5.79 30.08
CA PHE A 82 5.22 6.27 29.58
C PHE A 82 4.10 5.29 29.92
N GLN A 83 2.93 5.84 30.15
CA GLN A 83 1.67 5.12 30.17
C GLN A 83 0.89 5.45 28.91
N ALA A 84 0.24 4.44 28.32
CA ALA A 84 -0.52 4.60 27.08
C ALA A 84 -1.67 3.61 26.99
N THR A 85 -2.67 3.96 26.19
CA THR A 85 -3.82 3.09 25.89
C THR A 85 -3.60 2.40 24.54
N VAL A 86 -3.89 1.12 24.47
CA VAL A 86 -3.86 0.34 23.23
C VAL A 86 -5.11 0.63 22.42
N ASP A 87 -4.96 1.19 21.22
CA ASP A 87 -6.07 1.44 20.30
C ASP A 87 -6.32 0.22 19.40
N GLU A 88 -5.23 -0.42 18.92
CA GLU A 88 -5.30 -1.49 17.94
C GLU A 88 -4.11 -2.44 18.09
N VAL A 89 -4.35 -3.74 17.89
CA VAL A 89 -3.29 -4.76 17.74
C VAL A 89 -3.16 -5.07 16.25
N ILE A 90 -2.08 -4.60 15.64
CA ILE A 90 -1.84 -4.75 14.19
C ILE A 90 -1.44 -6.18 13.86
N SER A 91 -0.53 -6.76 14.65
CA SER A 91 -0.04 -8.13 14.48
C SER A 91 0.50 -8.67 15.81
N ALA A 92 0.34 -9.97 15.99
CA ALA A 92 0.93 -10.71 17.10
C ALA A 92 1.64 -11.95 16.54
N THR A 93 2.94 -12.08 16.88
CA THR A 93 3.77 -13.25 16.64
C THR A 93 4.12 -13.88 17.99
N PRO A 94 4.67 -15.11 18.05
CA PRO A 94 5.02 -15.73 19.33
C PRO A 94 5.94 -14.89 20.21
N ASP A 95 6.83 -14.07 19.62
CA ASP A 95 7.84 -13.30 20.33
C ASP A 95 7.45 -11.83 20.56
N ARG A 96 6.65 -11.27 19.67
CA ARG A 96 6.38 -9.83 19.63
C ARG A 96 4.97 -9.51 19.17
N GLN A 97 4.40 -8.44 19.70
CA GLN A 97 3.17 -7.83 19.18
C GLN A 97 3.46 -6.39 18.73
N ARG A 98 2.77 -6.00 17.66
CA ARG A 98 2.84 -4.64 17.13
C ARG A 98 1.49 -3.97 17.36
N VAL A 99 1.52 -2.87 18.09
CA VAL A 99 0.29 -2.17 18.53
C VAL A 99 0.33 -0.69 18.17
N VAL A 100 -0.84 -0.10 18.00
CA VAL A 100 -1.04 1.36 17.97
C VAL A 100 -1.47 1.78 19.38
N ILE A 101 -0.78 2.74 19.95
CA ILE A 101 -1.08 3.32 21.25
C ILE A 101 -1.47 4.79 21.11
N SER A 102 -2.34 5.24 22.00
CA SER A 102 -2.75 6.64 22.16
C SER A 102 -2.62 7.09 23.62
N HIS A 103 -2.92 8.37 23.87
CA HIS A 103 -2.86 8.96 25.23
C HIS A 103 -1.51 8.71 25.91
N VAL A 104 -0.41 8.91 25.17
CA VAL A 104 0.94 8.69 25.68
C VAL A 104 1.29 9.77 26.68
N THR A 105 1.34 9.41 27.97
CA THR A 105 1.61 10.31 29.09
C THR A 105 2.85 9.83 29.87
N PRO A 106 3.74 10.74 30.30
CA PRO A 106 4.88 10.36 31.13
C PRO A 106 4.41 9.92 32.53
N THR A 107 5.04 8.89 33.10
CA THR A 107 4.74 8.37 34.45
C THR A 107 5.69 8.88 35.53
N ALA A 108 6.77 9.53 35.14
CA ALA A 108 7.75 10.14 36.01
C ALA A 108 8.02 11.59 35.55
N ASP A 109 9.05 12.24 36.06
CA ASP A 109 9.47 13.60 35.63
C ASP A 109 10.03 13.65 34.20
N ASP A 110 9.60 12.72 33.36
CA ASP A 110 9.94 12.65 31.95
C ASP A 110 9.18 13.72 31.15
N ARG A 111 9.75 14.14 30.01
CA ARG A 111 9.16 15.18 29.18
C ARG A 111 7.91 14.65 28.45
N PRO A 112 6.81 15.41 28.45
CA PRO A 112 5.61 15.04 27.70
C PRO A 112 5.91 15.01 26.18
N VAL A 113 5.29 14.06 25.51
CA VAL A 113 5.40 13.89 24.05
C VAL A 113 4.07 14.34 23.43
N SER A 114 4.10 15.32 22.52
CA SER A 114 2.90 15.86 21.87
C SER A 114 2.60 15.13 20.56
N ILE A 115 2.20 13.86 20.67
CA ILE A 115 1.77 13.03 19.54
C ILE A 115 0.37 12.46 19.84
N ASN A 116 -0.44 12.25 18.82
CA ASN A 116 -1.77 11.66 19.01
C ASN A 116 -1.65 10.15 19.23
N LYS A 117 -0.93 9.47 18.32
CA LYS A 117 -0.73 8.02 18.36
C LYS A 117 0.72 7.67 18.06
N ALA A 118 1.16 6.52 18.56
CA ALA A 118 2.42 5.90 18.17
C ALA A 118 2.21 4.43 17.79
N ARG A 119 3.01 3.95 16.85
CA ARG A 119 3.10 2.52 16.51
C ARG A 119 4.30 1.93 17.21
N ILE A 120 4.08 0.98 18.11
CA ILE A 120 5.17 0.39 18.91
C ILE A 120 5.23 -1.13 18.75
N VAL A 121 6.44 -1.66 18.93
CA VAL A 121 6.70 -3.10 19.02
C VAL A 121 6.99 -3.44 20.46
N ILE A 122 6.33 -4.45 20.98
CA ILE A 122 6.42 -4.88 22.38
C ILE A 122 6.55 -6.40 22.45
N PRO A 123 7.01 -6.99 23.56
CA PRO A 123 6.97 -8.43 23.79
C PRO A 123 5.56 -9.01 23.61
N ALA A 124 5.47 -10.30 23.27
CA ALA A 124 4.19 -10.96 23.06
C ALA A 124 3.41 -11.21 24.37
N ASP A 125 4.12 -11.33 25.48
CA ASP A 125 3.54 -11.59 26.81
C ASP A 125 3.69 -10.38 27.74
N PRO A 126 2.61 -9.96 28.43
CA PRO A 126 1.23 -10.42 28.31
C PRO A 126 0.55 -9.98 26.99
N PRO A 127 -0.38 -10.78 26.45
CA PRO A 127 -1.14 -10.40 25.27
C PRO A 127 -2.03 -9.20 25.57
N LEU A 128 -2.02 -8.22 24.69
CA LEU A 128 -2.80 -7.00 24.81
C LEU A 128 -4.05 -7.03 23.94
N GLU A 129 -5.07 -6.33 24.40
CA GLU A 129 -6.32 -6.11 23.71
C GLU A 129 -6.60 -4.60 23.55
N PRO A 130 -7.40 -4.18 22.54
CA PRO A 130 -7.82 -2.79 22.44
C PRO A 130 -8.51 -2.30 23.71
N GLY A 131 -8.12 -1.11 24.18
CA GLY A 131 -8.59 -0.50 25.43
C GLY A 131 -7.74 -0.82 26.65
N ASP A 132 -6.78 -1.73 26.58
CA ASP A 132 -5.85 -2.00 27.68
C ASP A 132 -4.90 -0.80 27.87
N VAL A 133 -4.57 -0.54 29.14
CA VAL A 133 -3.61 0.50 29.51
C VAL A 133 -2.30 -0.15 29.95
N LEU A 134 -1.23 0.20 29.27
CA LEU A 134 0.11 -0.31 29.55
C LEU A 134 1.03 0.80 30.08
N SER A 135 2.02 0.43 30.88
CA SER A 135 3.10 1.31 31.33
C SER A 135 4.44 0.62 31.17
N GLY A 136 5.45 1.37 30.70
CA GLY A 136 6.79 0.82 30.51
C GLY A 136 7.78 1.86 30.01
N LYS A 137 9.05 1.48 30.00
CA LYS A 137 10.11 2.30 29.40
C LYS A 137 10.06 2.16 27.87
N MET A 138 9.73 3.26 27.21
CA MET A 138 9.59 3.32 25.77
C MET A 138 10.70 4.14 25.14
N ARG A 139 11.15 3.66 24.00
CA ARG A 139 11.94 4.43 23.04
C ARG A 139 11.04 4.80 21.88
N LEU A 140 10.67 6.07 21.80
CA LEU A 140 9.92 6.62 20.68
C LEU A 140 10.89 7.28 19.69
N ILE A 141 10.77 6.99 18.42
CA ILE A 141 11.62 7.54 17.37
C ILE A 141 10.77 8.25 16.31
N PRO A 142 11.33 9.25 15.64
CA PRO A 142 10.68 9.85 14.49
C PRO A 142 10.30 8.80 13.43
N VAL A 143 9.17 9.00 12.77
CA VAL A 143 8.79 8.16 11.64
C VAL A 143 9.82 8.32 10.52
N PRO A 144 10.39 7.22 9.99
CA PRO A 144 11.36 7.29 8.90
C PRO A 144 10.78 7.96 7.66
N GLY A 145 11.59 8.80 7.02
CA GLY A 145 11.29 9.36 5.70
C GLY A 145 11.44 8.32 4.59
N PRO A 146 11.16 8.72 3.35
CA PRO A 146 11.38 7.86 2.18
C PRO A 146 12.86 7.51 2.03
N ILE A 147 13.15 6.27 1.65
CA ILE A 147 14.52 5.72 1.54
C ILE A 147 15.10 5.86 0.13
N LEU A 148 14.28 6.26 -0.83
CA LEU A 148 14.67 6.59 -2.20
C LEU A 148 13.75 7.70 -2.73
N PRO A 149 14.21 8.53 -3.68
CA PRO A 149 13.34 9.48 -4.35
C PRO A 149 12.15 8.78 -5.01
N GLY A 150 10.93 9.22 -4.67
CA GLY A 150 9.70 8.63 -5.21
C GLY A 150 9.26 7.30 -4.58
N SER A 151 10.01 6.74 -3.62
CA SER A 151 9.60 5.53 -2.89
C SER A 151 8.48 5.80 -1.87
N HIS A 152 8.03 4.74 -1.20
CA HIS A 152 7.01 4.83 -0.15
C HIS A 152 7.40 5.84 0.94
N ASP A 153 6.53 6.82 1.15
CA ASP A 153 6.73 7.87 2.15
C ASP A 153 6.00 7.53 3.46
N GLY A 154 6.72 6.92 4.40
CA GLY A 154 6.19 6.54 5.70
C GLY A 154 5.68 7.73 6.52
N GLN A 155 6.34 8.90 6.41
CA GLN A 155 5.92 10.12 7.11
C GLN A 155 4.57 10.61 6.60
N PHE A 156 4.37 10.67 5.29
CA PHE A 156 3.10 11.05 4.67
C PHE A 156 1.95 10.15 5.15
N HIS A 157 2.11 8.85 5.04
CA HIS A 157 1.04 7.92 5.42
C HIS A 157 0.77 7.89 6.93
N SER A 158 1.81 8.01 7.75
CA SER A 158 1.66 8.05 9.22
C SER A 158 0.96 9.32 9.68
N TYR A 159 1.31 10.48 9.11
CA TYR A 159 0.67 11.76 9.42
C TYR A 159 -0.85 11.70 9.21
N PHE A 160 -1.29 11.25 8.02
CA PHE A 160 -2.72 11.15 7.70
C PHE A 160 -3.45 10.02 8.46
N SER A 161 -2.72 9.08 9.05
CA SER A 161 -3.26 8.06 9.95
C SER A 161 -3.21 8.46 11.44
N GLY A 162 -2.78 9.69 11.75
CA GLY A 162 -2.66 10.20 13.11
C GLY A 162 -1.48 9.63 13.90
N ILE A 163 -0.53 8.91 13.26
CA ILE A 163 0.63 8.28 13.90
C ILE A 163 1.84 9.23 13.83
N GLY A 164 2.21 9.80 14.97
CA GLY A 164 3.31 10.77 15.07
C GLY A 164 4.68 10.19 15.37
N ALA A 165 4.76 8.94 15.82
CA ALA A 165 6.02 8.28 16.16
C ALA A 165 5.95 6.77 15.94
N TYR A 166 7.13 6.16 15.77
CA TYR A 166 7.32 4.72 15.93
C TYR A 166 8.08 4.47 17.22
N GLY A 167 8.06 3.22 17.73
CA GLY A 167 8.81 2.94 18.94
C GLY A 167 8.89 1.47 19.31
N THR A 168 9.60 1.25 20.39
CA THR A 168 9.76 -0.06 21.02
C THR A 168 9.72 0.10 22.53
N ILE A 169 9.24 -0.92 23.23
CA ILE A 169 9.46 -1.04 24.67
C ILE A 169 10.84 -1.66 24.87
N THR A 170 11.65 -1.04 25.75
CA THR A 170 13.04 -1.42 25.99
C THR A 170 13.23 -2.31 27.23
N SER A 171 12.16 -2.50 28.00
CA SER A 171 12.15 -3.34 29.21
C SER A 171 10.80 -4.09 29.29
N GLU A 172 10.63 -4.88 30.35
CA GLU A 172 9.31 -5.41 30.69
C GLU A 172 8.30 -4.27 30.84
N PHE A 173 7.09 -4.50 30.39
CA PHE A 173 5.98 -3.56 30.56
C PHE A 173 4.94 -4.13 31.53
N ALA A 174 4.27 -3.24 32.24
CA ALA A 174 3.19 -3.60 33.13
C ALA A 174 1.84 -3.28 32.47
N LEU A 175 0.92 -4.23 32.54
CA LEU A 175 -0.48 -4.00 32.25
C LEU A 175 -1.12 -3.29 33.46
N VAL A 176 -1.40 -2.00 33.31
CA VAL A 176 -1.93 -1.15 34.41
C VAL A 176 -3.40 -1.44 34.63
N SER A 177 -4.18 -1.54 33.56
CA SER A 177 -5.59 -1.90 33.63
C SER A 177 -6.04 -2.58 32.35
N ARG A 178 -6.96 -3.52 32.47
CA ARG A 178 -7.71 -4.08 31.34
C ARG A 178 -8.98 -3.27 31.10
N ALA A 179 -9.37 -3.15 29.85
CA ALA A 179 -10.63 -2.51 29.50
C ALA A 179 -11.80 -3.32 30.07
N THR A 180 -12.68 -2.67 30.83
CA THR A 180 -13.83 -3.31 31.51
C THR A 180 -15.14 -3.11 30.74
N HIS A 181 -15.21 -2.11 29.87
CA HIS A 181 -16.42 -1.83 29.10
C HIS A 181 -16.47 -2.65 27.82
N PHE A 182 -17.70 -2.99 27.39
CA PHE A 182 -17.92 -3.61 26.08
C PHE A 182 -17.52 -2.61 24.98
N ASP A 183 -16.55 -3.01 24.16
CA ASP A 183 -16.18 -2.31 22.94
C ASP A 183 -16.31 -3.26 21.76
N LEU A 184 -16.95 -2.78 20.68
CA LEU A 184 -17.14 -3.54 19.46
C LEU A 184 -15.80 -3.97 18.86
N THR A 185 -14.78 -3.10 18.91
CA THR A 185 -13.44 -3.38 18.41
C THR A 185 -12.82 -4.57 19.14
N ARG A 186 -12.92 -4.57 20.47
CA ARG A 186 -12.44 -5.65 21.32
C ARG A 186 -13.18 -6.96 21.07
N PHE A 187 -14.53 -6.90 20.92
CA PHE A 187 -15.34 -8.09 20.61
C PHE A 187 -14.92 -8.70 19.26
N VAL A 188 -14.72 -7.86 18.25
CA VAL A 188 -14.27 -8.30 16.91
C VAL A 188 -12.88 -8.91 17.02
N GLU A 189 -11.94 -8.27 17.73
CA GLU A 189 -10.56 -8.75 17.86
C GLU A 189 -10.49 -10.07 18.65
N GLY A 190 -11.25 -10.20 19.72
CA GLY A 190 -11.39 -11.46 20.46
C GLY A 190 -11.95 -12.59 19.59
N THR A 191 -12.94 -12.27 18.73
CA THR A 191 -13.49 -13.21 17.75
C THR A 191 -12.44 -13.63 16.72
N ARG A 192 -11.68 -12.68 16.18
CA ARG A 192 -10.58 -12.93 15.23
C ARG A 192 -9.51 -13.83 15.86
N SER A 193 -9.05 -13.51 17.06
CA SER A 193 -8.07 -14.33 17.81
C SER A 193 -8.58 -15.74 18.07
N SER A 194 -9.88 -15.90 18.37
CA SER A 194 -10.49 -17.22 18.56
C SER A 194 -10.52 -18.02 17.27
N ILE A 195 -10.92 -17.39 16.14
CA ILE A 195 -10.90 -18.02 14.82
C ILE A 195 -9.49 -18.47 14.45
N GLY A 196 -8.47 -17.60 14.65
CA GLY A 196 -7.09 -17.90 14.37
C GLY A 196 -6.60 -19.15 15.10
N ARG A 197 -6.80 -19.20 16.43
CA ARG A 197 -6.40 -20.38 17.23
C ARG A 197 -7.08 -21.68 16.76
N ARG A 198 -8.34 -21.62 16.31
CA ARG A 198 -9.06 -22.81 15.79
C ARG A 198 -8.55 -23.24 14.41
N ILE A 199 -8.09 -22.31 13.57
CA ILE A 199 -7.41 -22.63 12.31
C ILE A 199 -6.07 -23.30 12.61
N ASP A 200 -5.26 -22.70 13.50
CA ASP A 200 -3.94 -23.21 13.89
C ASP A 200 -4.00 -24.58 14.62
N ALA A 201 -5.15 -24.92 15.21
CA ALA A 201 -5.37 -26.22 15.82
C ALA A 201 -5.55 -27.37 14.79
N VAL A 202 -5.80 -27.05 13.52
CA VAL A 202 -6.04 -28.03 12.45
C VAL A 202 -5.00 -27.94 11.34
N LEU A 203 -4.48 -26.75 11.06
CA LEU A 203 -3.49 -26.50 10.00
C LEU A 203 -2.15 -26.08 10.60
N GLU A 204 -1.08 -26.40 9.87
CA GLU A 204 0.30 -26.07 10.25
C GLU A 204 1.00 -25.32 9.10
N GLY A 205 2.12 -24.66 9.41
CA GLY A 205 3.02 -24.03 8.45
C GLY A 205 2.37 -22.96 7.56
N SER A 206 2.72 -22.98 6.27
CA SER A 206 2.25 -22.00 5.28
C SER A 206 0.73 -22.03 5.10
N SER A 207 0.10 -23.20 5.23
CA SER A 207 -1.35 -23.37 5.06
C SER A 207 -2.13 -22.73 6.20
N ALA A 208 -1.66 -22.81 7.44
CA ALA A 208 -2.23 -22.11 8.58
C ALA A 208 -2.10 -20.58 8.40
N ALA A 209 -0.90 -20.12 8.04
CA ALA A 209 -0.62 -18.70 7.84
C ALA A 209 -1.49 -18.08 6.73
N ILE A 210 -1.59 -18.75 5.58
CA ILE A 210 -2.43 -18.30 4.46
C ILE A 210 -3.92 -18.39 4.83
N GLY A 211 -4.34 -19.46 5.50
CA GLY A 211 -5.71 -19.62 5.97
C GLY A 211 -6.16 -18.47 6.90
N ARG A 212 -5.32 -18.10 7.86
CA ARG A 212 -5.54 -16.91 8.71
C ARG A 212 -5.61 -15.63 7.89
N ALA A 213 -4.69 -15.45 6.94
CA ALA A 213 -4.67 -14.27 6.08
C ALA A 213 -5.95 -14.14 5.25
N MET A 214 -6.46 -15.24 4.68
CA MET A 214 -7.66 -15.23 3.85
C MET A 214 -8.96 -15.08 4.67
N VAL A 215 -9.02 -15.62 5.88
CA VAL A 215 -10.24 -15.58 6.73
C VAL A 215 -10.33 -14.27 7.52
N MET A 216 -9.23 -13.80 8.10
CA MET A 216 -9.21 -12.66 9.03
C MET A 216 -8.31 -11.51 8.59
N GLY A 217 -7.55 -11.64 7.51
CA GLY A 217 -6.59 -10.63 7.07
C GLY A 217 -5.27 -10.60 7.86
N ASP A 218 -5.01 -11.58 8.72
CA ASP A 218 -3.76 -11.65 9.47
C ASP A 218 -2.66 -12.32 8.64
N GLN A 219 -1.76 -11.50 8.12
CA GLN A 219 -0.63 -11.91 7.28
C GLN A 219 0.68 -12.04 8.06
N SER A 220 0.65 -11.88 9.39
CA SER A 220 1.85 -11.79 10.23
C SER A 220 2.69 -13.08 10.23
N ALA A 221 2.06 -14.22 10.04
CA ALA A 221 2.70 -15.54 10.06
C ALA A 221 3.18 -16.02 8.68
N ILE A 222 2.88 -15.29 7.58
CA ILE A 222 3.35 -15.65 6.24
C ILE A 222 4.85 -15.38 6.14
N THR A 223 5.64 -16.41 5.84
CA THR A 223 7.09 -16.29 5.69
C THR A 223 7.48 -15.52 4.43
N ASP A 224 8.68 -14.95 4.43
CA ASP A 224 9.18 -14.21 3.27
C ASP A 224 9.33 -15.11 2.05
N GLU A 225 9.76 -16.37 2.22
CA GLU A 225 9.82 -17.37 1.17
C GLU A 225 8.45 -17.61 0.50
N THR A 226 7.40 -17.79 1.32
CA THR A 226 6.02 -17.91 0.79
C THR A 226 5.57 -16.65 0.05
N ARG A 227 5.95 -15.45 0.55
CA ARG A 227 5.65 -14.18 -0.12
C ARG A 227 6.32 -14.07 -1.48
N GLU A 228 7.58 -14.46 -1.59
CA GLU A 228 8.36 -14.45 -2.83
C GLU A 228 7.76 -15.39 -3.88
N VAL A 229 7.45 -16.62 -3.51
CA VAL A 229 6.81 -17.62 -4.40
C VAL A 229 5.46 -17.09 -4.92
N MET A 230 4.63 -16.56 -4.01
CA MET A 230 3.32 -16.00 -4.38
C MET A 230 3.46 -14.74 -5.24
N ALA A 231 4.49 -13.93 -5.03
CA ALA A 231 4.75 -12.74 -5.84
C ALA A 231 5.25 -13.11 -7.25
N ALA A 232 6.23 -14.03 -7.36
CA ALA A 232 6.77 -14.49 -8.63
C ALA A 232 5.72 -15.19 -9.51
N SER A 233 4.78 -15.92 -8.90
CA SER A 233 3.63 -16.53 -9.59
C SER A 233 2.48 -15.54 -9.91
N GLY A 234 2.54 -14.29 -9.45
CA GLY A 234 1.48 -13.29 -9.60
C GLY A 234 0.26 -13.50 -8.71
N LEU A 235 0.37 -14.33 -7.68
CA LEU A 235 -0.71 -14.74 -6.78
C LEU A 235 -0.68 -14.03 -5.41
N ALA A 236 0.26 -13.12 -5.18
CA ALA A 236 0.38 -12.39 -3.91
C ALA A 236 -0.92 -11.68 -3.47
N HIS A 237 -1.75 -11.27 -4.41
CA HIS A 237 -3.04 -10.63 -4.15
C HIS A 237 -4.10 -11.59 -3.53
N ILE A 238 -3.89 -12.91 -3.57
CA ILE A 238 -4.85 -13.92 -3.12
C ILE A 238 -4.87 -14.06 -1.59
N TYR A 239 -3.71 -14.04 -0.93
CA TYR A 239 -3.68 -14.08 0.54
C TYR A 239 -4.07 -12.73 1.18
N SER A 240 -4.13 -11.65 0.42
CA SER A 240 -4.70 -10.37 0.87
C SER A 240 -6.22 -10.38 0.69
N ILE A 241 -6.97 -9.93 1.69
CA ILE A 241 -8.42 -9.83 1.56
C ILE A 241 -8.76 -8.87 0.42
N SER A 242 -9.41 -9.41 -0.60
CA SER A 242 -9.70 -8.72 -1.86
C SER A 242 -11.19 -8.64 -2.16
N GLY A 243 -11.54 -7.91 -3.21
CA GLY A 243 -12.90 -7.87 -3.72
C GLY A 243 -13.47 -9.24 -4.11
N LEU A 244 -12.60 -10.19 -4.51
CA LEU A 244 -13.02 -11.56 -4.79
C LEU A 244 -13.57 -12.24 -3.53
N HIS A 245 -12.86 -12.18 -2.41
CA HIS A 245 -13.28 -12.77 -1.14
C HIS A 245 -14.62 -12.21 -0.67
N LEU A 246 -14.74 -10.88 -0.62
CA LEU A 246 -16.00 -10.24 -0.23
C LEU A 246 -17.14 -10.58 -1.21
N SER A 247 -16.84 -10.68 -2.50
CA SER A 247 -17.84 -11.02 -3.53
C SER A 247 -18.32 -12.46 -3.41
N ILE A 248 -17.45 -13.41 -3.06
CA ILE A 248 -17.85 -14.81 -2.82
C ILE A 248 -18.73 -14.91 -1.58
N VAL A 249 -18.35 -14.25 -0.47
CA VAL A 249 -19.14 -14.27 0.77
C VAL A 249 -20.50 -13.60 0.54
N ALA A 250 -20.53 -12.40 0.01
CA ALA A 250 -21.75 -11.63 -0.23
C ALA A 250 -22.64 -12.26 -1.32
N GLY A 251 -22.02 -12.71 -2.41
CA GLY A 251 -22.71 -13.39 -3.52
C GLY A 251 -23.24 -14.77 -3.11
N GLY A 252 -22.46 -15.51 -2.32
CA GLY A 252 -22.88 -16.78 -1.74
C GLY A 252 -24.10 -16.62 -0.83
N MET A 253 -24.09 -15.63 0.07
CA MET A 253 -25.23 -15.29 0.92
C MET A 253 -26.45 -14.85 0.08
N PHE A 254 -26.24 -13.99 -0.90
CA PHE A 254 -27.29 -13.57 -1.82
C PHE A 254 -27.91 -14.75 -2.54
N TRP A 255 -27.11 -15.68 -3.04
CA TRP A 255 -27.58 -16.89 -3.71
C TRP A 255 -28.29 -17.85 -2.74
N LEU A 256 -27.75 -18.06 -1.55
CA LEU A 256 -28.33 -18.91 -0.51
C LEU A 256 -29.73 -18.45 -0.10
N VAL A 257 -29.89 -17.14 0.13
CA VAL A 257 -31.20 -16.55 0.46
C VAL A 257 -32.17 -16.74 -0.70
N ARG A 258 -31.73 -16.53 -1.94
CA ARG A 258 -32.60 -16.78 -3.12
C ARG A 258 -33.00 -18.24 -3.25
N LEU A 259 -32.10 -19.18 -3.00
CA LEU A 259 -32.39 -20.62 -3.03
C LEU A 259 -33.40 -20.98 -1.96
N LEU A 260 -33.22 -20.49 -0.73
CA LEU A 260 -34.15 -20.72 0.41
C LEU A 260 -35.55 -20.23 0.07
N PHE A 261 -35.68 -19.03 -0.48
CA PHE A 261 -36.99 -18.49 -0.86
C PHE A 261 -37.58 -19.15 -2.12
N ALA A 262 -36.75 -19.74 -2.98
CA ALA A 262 -37.23 -20.50 -4.15
C ALA A 262 -37.95 -21.83 -3.74
N THR A 263 -37.65 -22.36 -2.55
CA THR A 263 -38.35 -23.54 -2.00
C THR A 263 -39.72 -23.22 -1.37
N LEU A 264 -40.04 -21.91 -1.20
CA LEU A 264 -41.26 -21.44 -0.60
C LEU A 264 -42.23 -20.91 -1.68
N PRO A 265 -43.22 -21.69 -2.13
CA PRO A 265 -44.09 -21.28 -3.22
C PRO A 265 -44.92 -20.03 -2.84
N GLY A 266 -44.98 -19.06 -3.73
CA GLY A 266 -45.85 -17.88 -3.58
C GLY A 266 -45.25 -16.70 -2.84
N VAL A 267 -44.06 -16.82 -2.24
CA VAL A 267 -43.40 -15.71 -1.52
C VAL A 267 -42.97 -14.60 -2.48
N ASP A 268 -42.62 -14.95 -3.71
CA ASP A 268 -42.28 -14.06 -4.79
C ASP A 268 -43.39 -13.07 -5.18
N LYS A 269 -44.66 -13.39 -4.89
CA LYS A 269 -45.82 -12.53 -5.15
C LYS A 269 -45.95 -11.39 -4.12
N PHE A 270 -45.45 -11.56 -2.92
CA PHE A 270 -45.59 -10.61 -1.82
C PHE A 270 -44.29 -9.85 -1.51
N LEU A 271 -43.15 -10.48 -1.75
CA LEU A 271 -41.82 -9.94 -1.40
C LEU A 271 -40.86 -9.98 -2.57
N SER A 272 -40.12 -8.90 -2.77
CA SER A 272 -39.03 -8.91 -3.74
C SER A 272 -37.83 -9.70 -3.18
N VAL A 273 -37.84 -11.03 -3.41
CA VAL A 273 -36.78 -11.97 -2.96
C VAL A 273 -35.37 -11.46 -3.36
N LYS A 274 -35.26 -10.85 -4.56
CA LYS A 274 -34.01 -10.26 -5.03
C LYS A 274 -33.52 -9.12 -4.11
N LYS A 275 -34.42 -8.27 -3.61
CA LYS A 275 -34.06 -7.16 -2.72
C LYS A 275 -33.69 -7.67 -1.32
N ILE A 276 -34.44 -8.65 -0.81
CA ILE A 276 -34.14 -9.29 0.48
C ILE A 276 -32.76 -9.94 0.40
N ALA A 277 -32.49 -10.73 -0.61
CA ALA A 277 -31.18 -11.35 -0.84
C ALA A 277 -30.05 -10.33 -0.92
N ALA A 278 -30.29 -9.15 -1.54
CA ALA A 278 -29.31 -8.07 -1.60
C ALA A 278 -28.98 -7.47 -0.22
N VAL A 279 -29.98 -7.34 0.66
CA VAL A 279 -29.77 -6.88 2.05
C VAL A 279 -28.92 -7.88 2.83
N PHE A 280 -29.22 -9.19 2.73
CA PHE A 280 -28.42 -10.23 3.40
C PHE A 280 -27.01 -10.33 2.82
N GLY A 281 -26.84 -10.18 1.51
CA GLY A 281 -25.53 -10.11 0.88
C GLY A 281 -24.70 -8.93 1.38
N LEU A 282 -25.34 -7.76 1.52
CA LEU A 282 -24.68 -6.56 2.06
C LEU A 282 -24.31 -6.75 3.54
N ALA A 283 -25.18 -7.34 4.35
CA ALA A 283 -24.91 -7.65 5.75
C ALA A 283 -23.74 -8.64 5.90
N ALA A 284 -23.70 -9.68 5.06
CA ALA A 284 -22.59 -10.64 5.03
C ALA A 284 -21.25 -9.97 4.62
N ALA A 285 -21.27 -9.07 3.63
CA ALA A 285 -20.08 -8.30 3.26
C ALA A 285 -19.59 -7.41 4.41
N ALA A 286 -20.50 -6.73 5.12
CA ALA A 286 -20.16 -5.90 6.26
C ALA A 286 -19.60 -6.75 7.43
N GLY A 287 -20.21 -7.88 7.75
CA GLY A 287 -19.73 -8.80 8.77
C GLY A 287 -18.33 -9.34 8.45
N TYR A 288 -18.09 -9.76 7.20
CA TYR A 288 -16.78 -10.22 6.77
C TYR A 288 -15.74 -9.09 6.77
N MET A 289 -16.12 -7.87 6.39
CA MET A 289 -15.24 -6.71 6.49
C MET A 289 -14.78 -6.44 7.93
N LEU A 290 -15.70 -6.58 8.92
CA LEU A 290 -15.35 -6.44 10.33
C LEU A 290 -14.35 -7.52 10.76
N LEU A 291 -14.58 -8.79 10.40
CA LEU A 291 -13.66 -9.90 10.67
C LEU A 291 -12.31 -9.71 9.97
N ALA A 292 -12.30 -9.07 8.81
CA ALA A 292 -11.11 -8.77 8.03
C ALA A 292 -10.20 -7.68 8.61
N GLY A 293 -10.55 -7.10 9.75
CA GLY A 293 -9.81 -5.98 10.38
C GLY A 293 -10.55 -4.65 10.32
N GLY A 294 -11.85 -4.67 9.98
CA GLY A 294 -12.72 -3.50 10.02
C GLY A 294 -12.27 -2.36 9.11
N LEU A 295 -12.39 -1.14 9.62
CA LEU A 295 -12.03 0.07 8.89
C LEU A 295 -10.51 0.24 8.68
N ALA A 296 -9.68 -0.43 9.47
CA ALA A 296 -8.23 -0.39 9.34
C ALA A 296 -7.74 -1.16 8.10
N ASN A 297 -8.49 -2.18 7.67
CA ASN A 297 -8.20 -2.92 6.44
C ASN A 297 -8.73 -2.17 5.20
N VAL A 298 -7.93 -1.23 4.69
CA VAL A 298 -8.31 -0.38 3.55
C VAL A 298 -8.71 -1.16 2.29
N PRO A 299 -8.05 -2.27 1.88
CA PRO A 299 -8.49 -3.13 0.79
C PRO A 299 -9.90 -3.71 0.99
N ALA A 300 -10.20 -4.23 2.18
CA ALA A 300 -11.51 -4.78 2.52
C ALA A 300 -12.61 -3.69 2.53
N LEU A 301 -12.32 -2.54 3.13
CA LEU A 301 -13.25 -1.39 3.17
C LEU A 301 -13.65 -0.93 1.77
N ARG A 302 -12.70 -0.79 0.84
CA ARG A 302 -13.00 -0.41 -0.55
C ARG A 302 -13.90 -1.43 -1.24
N SER A 303 -13.58 -2.70 -1.08
CA SER A 303 -14.37 -3.79 -1.66
C SER A 303 -15.78 -3.81 -1.09
N ALA A 304 -15.94 -3.55 0.22
CA ALA A 304 -17.23 -3.42 0.87
C ALA A 304 -18.04 -2.22 0.32
N ILE A 305 -17.40 -1.06 0.12
CA ILE A 305 -18.05 0.12 -0.49
C ILE A 305 -18.50 -0.18 -1.92
N MET A 306 -17.66 -0.83 -2.74
CA MET A 306 -18.01 -1.22 -4.10
C MET A 306 -19.22 -2.20 -4.11
N LEU A 307 -19.22 -3.19 -3.22
CA LEU A 307 -20.34 -4.12 -3.08
C LEU A 307 -21.60 -3.43 -2.56
N ALA A 308 -21.48 -2.47 -1.64
CA ALA A 308 -22.59 -1.67 -1.17
C ALA A 308 -23.26 -0.90 -2.31
N LEU A 309 -22.47 -0.34 -3.24
CA LEU A 309 -23.01 0.30 -4.44
C LEU A 309 -23.64 -0.68 -5.42
N ILE A 310 -23.06 -1.89 -5.58
CA ILE A 310 -23.62 -2.95 -6.42
C ILE A 310 -24.97 -3.42 -5.88
N PHE A 311 -25.04 -3.80 -4.60
CA PHE A 311 -26.28 -4.23 -3.98
C PHE A 311 -27.27 -3.08 -3.82
N GLY A 312 -26.80 -1.85 -3.54
CA GLY A 312 -27.62 -0.65 -3.53
C GLY A 312 -28.27 -0.40 -4.90
N ALA A 313 -27.54 -0.56 -5.98
CA ALA A 313 -28.11 -0.48 -7.34
C ALA A 313 -29.19 -1.56 -7.58
N VAL A 314 -28.98 -2.77 -7.06
CA VAL A 314 -30.01 -3.85 -7.10
C VAL A 314 -31.26 -3.45 -6.32
N LEU A 315 -31.11 -2.84 -5.14
CA LEU A 315 -32.24 -2.40 -4.30
C LEU A 315 -33.09 -1.32 -4.99
N VAL A 316 -32.45 -0.40 -5.72
CA VAL A 316 -33.16 0.66 -6.48
C VAL A 316 -33.46 0.27 -7.92
N GLY A 317 -33.24 -0.97 -8.33
CA GLY A 317 -33.59 -1.48 -9.68
C GLY A 317 -32.72 -0.93 -10.80
N ARG A 318 -31.47 -0.49 -10.50
CA ARG A 318 -30.53 0.04 -11.49
C ARG A 318 -29.46 -0.98 -11.88
N ARG A 319 -28.79 -0.74 -13.02
CA ARG A 319 -27.62 -1.57 -13.42
C ARG A 319 -26.48 -1.35 -12.45
N ALA A 320 -25.96 -2.44 -11.89
CA ALA A 320 -24.95 -2.42 -10.85
C ALA A 320 -23.53 -2.18 -11.39
N LEU A 321 -23.14 -2.87 -12.45
CA LEU A 321 -21.80 -2.81 -13.05
C LEU A 321 -21.76 -1.77 -14.17
N THR A 322 -21.37 -0.55 -13.82
CA THR A 322 -21.22 0.56 -14.78
C THR A 322 -20.03 1.42 -14.39
N MET A 323 -19.38 2.04 -15.36
CA MET A 323 -18.29 2.99 -15.13
C MET A 323 -18.70 4.15 -14.20
N ARG A 324 -19.97 4.55 -14.23
CA ARG A 324 -20.51 5.57 -13.34
C ARG A 324 -20.47 5.14 -11.87
N ASN A 325 -20.82 3.89 -11.57
CA ASN A 325 -20.77 3.38 -10.19
C ASN A 325 -19.33 3.26 -9.68
N VAL A 326 -18.38 2.92 -10.54
CA VAL A 326 -16.95 2.94 -10.21
C VAL A 326 -16.49 4.36 -9.86
N ALA A 327 -16.90 5.36 -10.64
CA ALA A 327 -16.57 6.75 -10.36
C ALA A 327 -17.17 7.23 -9.02
N ILE A 328 -18.40 6.82 -8.71
CA ILE A 328 -19.04 7.13 -7.40
C ILE A 328 -18.28 6.45 -6.26
N ALA A 329 -17.91 5.16 -6.41
CA ALA A 329 -17.09 4.46 -5.42
C ALA A 329 -15.76 5.16 -5.17
N ALA A 330 -15.06 5.57 -6.24
CA ALA A 330 -13.83 6.31 -6.14
C ALA A 330 -13.99 7.62 -5.36
N LEU A 331 -15.02 8.42 -5.70
CA LEU A 331 -15.29 9.69 -5.01
C LEU A 331 -15.58 9.49 -3.51
N ILE A 332 -16.40 8.47 -3.17
CA ILE A 332 -16.72 8.17 -1.77
C ILE A 332 -15.44 7.82 -0.99
N ILE A 333 -14.60 6.95 -1.54
CA ILE A 333 -13.36 6.52 -0.88
C ILE A 333 -12.38 7.69 -0.75
N ILE A 334 -12.22 8.51 -1.79
CA ILE A 334 -11.36 9.70 -1.79
C ILE A 334 -11.81 10.70 -0.71
N VAL A 335 -13.11 10.87 -0.52
CA VAL A 335 -13.62 11.78 0.51
C VAL A 335 -13.43 11.23 1.92
N ILE A 336 -13.59 9.91 2.12
CA ILE A 336 -13.40 9.26 3.42
C ILE A 336 -11.92 9.22 3.82
N ASP A 337 -11.05 8.77 2.91
CA ASP A 337 -9.60 8.68 3.11
C ASP A 337 -8.85 9.20 1.86
N PRO A 338 -8.57 10.51 1.81
CA PRO A 338 -7.85 11.11 0.68
C PRO A 338 -6.45 10.52 0.48
N SER A 339 -5.78 10.12 1.57
CA SER A 339 -4.43 9.56 1.52
C SER A 339 -4.38 8.20 0.82
N SER A 340 -5.52 7.50 0.74
CA SER A 340 -5.64 6.19 0.09
C SER A 340 -5.27 6.21 -1.40
N VAL A 341 -5.43 7.35 -2.08
CA VAL A 341 -5.07 7.51 -3.50
C VAL A 341 -3.59 7.21 -3.77
N PHE A 342 -2.74 7.51 -2.79
CA PHE A 342 -1.28 7.27 -2.87
C PHE A 342 -0.87 5.85 -2.46
N ARG A 343 -1.83 5.01 -2.03
CA ARG A 343 -1.57 3.62 -1.64
C ARG A 343 -1.68 2.68 -2.84
N PRO A 344 -0.76 1.72 -3.00
CA PRO A 344 -0.81 0.73 -4.08
C PRO A 344 -2.16 0.05 -4.19
N SER A 345 -2.75 -0.28 -3.05
CA SER A 345 -4.02 -0.97 -2.96
C SER A 345 -5.20 -0.22 -3.64
N PHE A 346 -5.24 1.12 -3.58
CA PHE A 346 -6.25 1.91 -4.31
C PHE A 346 -5.99 1.88 -5.81
N GLN A 347 -4.75 2.15 -6.21
CA GLN A 347 -4.36 2.27 -7.61
C GLN A 347 -4.57 0.98 -8.38
N LEU A 348 -4.10 -0.15 -7.84
CA LEU A 348 -4.25 -1.48 -8.43
C LEU A 348 -5.73 -1.88 -8.59
N SER A 349 -6.53 -1.67 -7.52
CA SER A 349 -7.95 -2.05 -7.54
C SER A 349 -8.74 -1.25 -8.56
N PHE A 350 -8.59 0.07 -8.59
CA PHE A 350 -9.33 0.92 -9.53
C PHE A 350 -8.84 0.74 -10.98
N ALA A 351 -7.54 0.53 -11.20
CA ALA A 351 -7.01 0.23 -12.53
C ALA A 351 -7.64 -1.05 -13.10
N ALA A 352 -7.67 -2.14 -12.31
CA ALA A 352 -8.29 -3.40 -12.71
C ALA A 352 -9.78 -3.23 -13.03
N VAL A 353 -10.55 -2.59 -12.12
CA VAL A 353 -12.00 -2.45 -12.28
C VAL A 353 -12.37 -1.56 -13.47
N VAL A 354 -11.66 -0.44 -13.67
CA VAL A 354 -11.86 0.45 -14.82
C VAL A 354 -11.56 -0.28 -16.13
N ALA A 355 -10.45 -1.03 -16.19
CA ALA A 355 -10.09 -1.79 -17.38
C ALA A 355 -11.11 -2.89 -17.70
N LEU A 356 -11.54 -3.66 -16.70
CA LEU A 356 -12.50 -4.73 -16.86
C LEU A 356 -13.86 -4.20 -17.32
N ILE A 357 -14.45 -3.24 -16.59
CA ILE A 357 -15.76 -2.69 -16.96
C ILE A 357 -15.69 -2.02 -18.32
N GLY A 358 -14.63 -1.25 -18.59
CA GLY A 358 -14.44 -0.61 -19.87
C GLY A 358 -14.35 -1.59 -21.03
N THR A 359 -13.62 -2.69 -20.87
CA THR A 359 -13.50 -3.73 -21.90
C THR A 359 -14.81 -4.48 -22.11
N TYR A 360 -15.51 -4.86 -21.04
CA TYR A 360 -16.80 -5.54 -21.15
C TYR A 360 -17.92 -4.66 -21.72
N GLU A 361 -17.88 -3.33 -21.51
CA GLU A 361 -18.77 -2.39 -22.19
C GLU A 361 -18.58 -2.37 -23.72
N MET A 362 -17.38 -2.74 -24.22
CA MET A 362 -17.13 -2.89 -25.67
C MET A 362 -17.71 -4.18 -26.26
N GLN A 363 -17.84 -5.23 -25.45
CA GLN A 363 -18.35 -6.54 -25.86
C GLN A 363 -19.88 -6.51 -25.88
N ARG A 364 -20.48 -6.37 -27.10
CA ARG A 364 -21.93 -6.22 -27.25
C ARG A 364 -22.69 -7.54 -27.41
N LYS A 365 -22.02 -8.69 -27.56
CA LYS A 365 -22.66 -9.99 -27.80
C LYS A 365 -22.46 -10.93 -26.60
N ALA A 366 -23.58 -11.45 -26.07
CA ALA A 366 -23.54 -12.59 -25.17
C ALA A 366 -23.09 -13.85 -25.95
N PRO A 367 -22.30 -14.75 -25.33
CA PRO A 367 -21.98 -16.03 -25.98
C PRO A 367 -23.25 -16.84 -26.23
N ASP A 368 -23.26 -17.54 -27.37
CA ASP A 368 -24.33 -18.45 -27.77
C ASP A 368 -24.42 -19.61 -26.78
N LYS A 369 -25.55 -19.79 -26.12
CA LYS A 369 -25.75 -20.78 -25.04
C LYS A 369 -26.03 -22.20 -25.58
N ASP A 370 -26.25 -22.36 -26.88
CA ASP A 370 -26.70 -23.63 -27.47
C ASP A 370 -25.56 -24.59 -27.83
N ARG A 371 -24.31 -24.24 -27.48
CA ARG A 371 -23.14 -25.08 -27.73
C ARG A 371 -22.88 -26.07 -26.60
N GLY A 372 -22.44 -27.28 -26.92
CA GLY A 372 -22.19 -28.38 -25.98
C GLY A 372 -21.22 -28.03 -24.84
N TRP A 373 -21.25 -28.81 -23.75
CA TRP A 373 -20.51 -28.56 -22.54
C TRP A 373 -18.97 -28.36 -22.71
N PRO A 374 -18.26 -29.04 -23.64
CA PRO A 374 -16.83 -28.79 -23.83
C PRO A 374 -16.52 -27.39 -24.31
N PHE A 375 -17.39 -26.85 -25.19
CA PHE A 375 -17.27 -25.49 -25.70
C PHE A 375 -17.58 -24.45 -24.61
N GLN A 376 -18.57 -24.73 -23.76
CA GLN A 376 -18.87 -23.87 -22.61
C GLN A 376 -17.70 -23.84 -21.60
N LEU A 377 -17.08 -24.97 -21.35
CA LEU A 377 -15.87 -25.04 -20.52
C LEU A 377 -14.70 -24.23 -21.14
N ALA A 378 -14.44 -24.40 -22.42
CA ALA A 378 -13.42 -23.65 -23.15
C ALA A 378 -13.67 -22.13 -23.11
N ILE A 379 -14.92 -21.69 -23.28
CA ILE A 379 -15.29 -20.27 -23.15
C ILE A 379 -15.08 -19.78 -21.72
N THR A 380 -15.42 -20.58 -20.71
CA THR A 380 -15.25 -20.20 -19.30
C THR A 380 -13.76 -20.01 -18.98
N VAL A 381 -12.91 -20.95 -19.38
CA VAL A 381 -11.46 -20.85 -19.21
C VAL A 381 -10.90 -19.65 -19.98
N TRP A 382 -11.30 -19.47 -21.23
CA TRP A 382 -10.90 -18.31 -22.04
C TRP A 382 -11.32 -16.98 -21.41
N THR A 383 -12.54 -16.88 -20.91
CA THR A 383 -13.05 -15.67 -20.27
C THR A 383 -12.27 -15.38 -18.97
N ALA A 384 -11.98 -16.39 -18.18
CA ALA A 384 -11.16 -16.26 -16.97
C ALA A 384 -9.73 -15.80 -17.30
N ALA A 385 -9.09 -16.41 -18.31
CA ALA A 385 -7.76 -16.02 -18.77
C ALA A 385 -7.75 -14.57 -19.31
N MET A 386 -8.75 -14.21 -20.11
CA MET A 386 -8.87 -12.84 -20.65
C MET A 386 -9.15 -11.80 -19.54
N THR A 387 -9.98 -12.15 -18.56
CA THR A 387 -10.23 -11.28 -17.39
C THR A 387 -8.93 -11.06 -16.61
N SER A 388 -8.17 -12.12 -16.35
CA SER A 388 -6.88 -12.04 -15.68
C SER A 388 -5.85 -11.24 -16.49
N PHE A 389 -5.79 -11.45 -17.81
CA PHE A 389 -4.92 -10.70 -18.71
C PHE A 389 -5.23 -9.20 -18.71
N ILE A 390 -6.50 -8.82 -18.83
CA ILE A 390 -6.92 -7.41 -18.83
C ILE A 390 -6.61 -6.76 -17.49
N ALA A 391 -6.95 -7.42 -16.37
CA ALA A 391 -6.68 -6.91 -15.04
C ALA A 391 -5.17 -6.81 -14.79
N GLY A 392 -4.40 -7.86 -15.12
CA GLY A 392 -2.94 -7.89 -14.97
C GLY A 392 -2.24 -6.80 -15.78
N THR A 393 -2.64 -6.61 -17.05
CA THR A 393 -2.07 -5.56 -17.91
C THR A 393 -2.38 -4.16 -17.35
N ALA A 394 -3.60 -3.93 -16.88
CA ALA A 394 -3.99 -2.63 -16.32
C ALA A 394 -3.31 -2.32 -14.99
N THR A 395 -2.97 -3.33 -14.20
CA THR A 395 -2.29 -3.18 -12.91
C THR A 395 -0.77 -3.24 -13.01
N LEU A 396 -0.22 -3.71 -14.13
CA LEU A 396 1.21 -3.97 -14.31
C LEU A 396 2.08 -2.74 -13.98
N LEU A 397 1.70 -1.57 -14.49
CA LEU A 397 2.43 -0.32 -14.24
C LEU A 397 2.49 0.01 -12.76
N PHE A 398 1.35 -0.05 -12.06
CA PHE A 398 1.26 0.27 -10.64
C PHE A 398 1.97 -0.78 -9.79
N SER A 399 1.87 -2.06 -10.17
CA SER A 399 2.58 -3.15 -9.49
C SER A 399 4.09 -3.00 -9.65
N ALA A 400 4.57 -2.77 -10.87
CA ALA A 400 5.98 -2.59 -11.16
C ALA A 400 6.59 -1.37 -10.44
N TYR A 401 5.82 -0.26 -10.33
CA TYR A 401 6.26 0.93 -9.61
C TYR A 401 6.37 0.69 -8.09
N HIS A 402 5.37 0.04 -7.48
CA HIS A 402 5.31 -0.08 -6.03
C HIS A 402 6.12 -1.26 -5.47
N PHE A 403 6.19 -2.36 -6.22
CA PHE A 403 6.82 -3.60 -5.77
C PHE A 403 8.10 -3.95 -6.53
N GLN A 404 8.45 -3.17 -7.56
CA GLN A 404 9.63 -3.37 -8.42
C GLN A 404 9.73 -4.80 -8.99
N GLN A 405 8.60 -5.48 -9.12
CA GLN A 405 8.52 -6.85 -9.62
C GLN A 405 7.42 -6.98 -10.67
N THR A 406 7.68 -7.83 -11.65
CA THR A 406 6.69 -8.23 -12.65
C THR A 406 6.48 -9.74 -12.56
N ALA A 407 5.24 -10.19 -12.75
CA ALA A 407 4.88 -11.60 -12.79
C ALA A 407 4.35 -11.95 -14.20
N PRO A 408 5.24 -12.28 -15.15
CA PRO A 408 4.86 -12.48 -16.54
C PRO A 408 3.84 -13.61 -16.73
N LEU A 409 3.95 -14.66 -15.93
CA LEU A 409 3.07 -15.84 -15.96
C LEU A 409 1.88 -15.74 -14.99
N GLY A 410 1.60 -14.57 -14.41
CA GLY A 410 0.49 -14.37 -13.48
C GLY A 410 -0.89 -14.73 -14.03
N VAL A 411 -1.09 -14.64 -15.36
CA VAL A 411 -2.32 -15.12 -16.01
C VAL A 411 -2.45 -16.64 -15.86
N VAL A 412 -1.36 -17.39 -16.05
CA VAL A 412 -1.34 -18.84 -15.90
C VAL A 412 -1.62 -19.21 -14.44
N GLY A 413 -0.92 -18.58 -13.49
CA GLY A 413 -1.15 -18.77 -12.06
C GLY A 413 -2.63 -18.56 -11.68
N ASN A 414 -3.22 -17.46 -12.15
CA ASN A 414 -4.63 -17.17 -11.89
C ASN A 414 -5.59 -18.20 -12.49
N VAL A 415 -5.37 -18.66 -13.71
CA VAL A 415 -6.24 -19.67 -14.36
C VAL A 415 -6.20 -20.99 -13.60
N LEU A 416 -5.04 -21.39 -13.09
CA LEU A 416 -4.88 -22.62 -12.31
C LEU A 416 -5.48 -22.50 -10.90
N VAL A 417 -5.28 -21.38 -10.24
CA VAL A 417 -5.55 -21.23 -8.81
C VAL A 417 -6.95 -20.65 -8.51
N LEU A 418 -7.47 -19.72 -9.31
CA LEU A 418 -8.77 -19.10 -9.01
C LEU A 418 -9.95 -20.09 -8.90
N PRO A 419 -10.02 -21.20 -9.68
CA PRO A 419 -11.04 -22.23 -9.45
C PRO A 419 -10.93 -22.86 -8.06
N VAL A 420 -9.72 -23.18 -7.61
CA VAL A 420 -9.48 -23.77 -6.27
C VAL A 420 -9.87 -22.78 -5.17
N VAL A 421 -9.47 -21.52 -5.32
CA VAL A 421 -9.86 -20.46 -4.36
C VAL A 421 -11.38 -20.30 -4.30
N SER A 422 -12.04 -20.24 -5.46
CA SER A 422 -13.47 -19.91 -5.54
C SER A 422 -14.39 -21.09 -5.17
N LEU A 423 -13.98 -22.34 -5.46
CA LEU A 423 -14.83 -23.53 -5.27
C LEU A 423 -14.46 -24.33 -4.03
N VAL A 424 -13.23 -24.23 -3.54
CA VAL A 424 -12.75 -24.99 -2.39
C VAL A 424 -12.39 -24.06 -1.25
N ILE A 425 -11.37 -23.24 -1.39
CA ILE A 425 -10.81 -22.50 -0.25
C ILE A 425 -11.86 -21.59 0.39
N MET A 426 -12.44 -20.67 -0.37
CA MET A 426 -13.37 -19.67 0.18
C MET A 426 -14.72 -20.25 0.67
N PRO A 427 -15.36 -21.19 -0.04
CA PRO A 427 -16.58 -21.83 0.49
C PRO A 427 -16.33 -22.58 1.78
N PHE A 428 -15.23 -23.34 1.88
CA PHE A 428 -14.89 -24.08 3.08
C PHE A 428 -14.37 -23.19 4.20
N ALA A 429 -13.70 -22.08 3.89
CA ALA A 429 -13.40 -21.01 4.85
C ALA A 429 -14.68 -20.45 5.48
N LEU A 430 -15.70 -20.14 4.68
CA LEU A 430 -16.97 -19.63 5.17
C LEU A 430 -17.71 -20.69 6.01
N LEU A 431 -17.76 -21.94 5.54
CA LEU A 431 -18.39 -23.04 6.26
C LEU A 431 -17.68 -23.32 7.59
N SER A 432 -16.34 -23.23 7.62
CA SER A 432 -15.58 -23.40 8.87
C SER A 432 -15.96 -22.35 9.92
N VAL A 433 -16.03 -21.07 9.54
CA VAL A 433 -16.45 -19.99 10.45
C VAL A 433 -17.89 -20.19 10.94
N LEU A 434 -18.80 -20.59 10.07
CA LEU A 434 -20.20 -20.86 10.43
C LEU A 434 -20.34 -22.10 11.33
N ALA A 435 -19.44 -23.08 11.24
CA ALA A 435 -19.42 -24.29 12.03
C ALA A 435 -18.74 -24.12 13.41
N MET A 436 -17.92 -23.08 13.60
CA MET A 436 -17.18 -22.80 14.85
C MET A 436 -18.05 -22.71 16.10
N PRO A 437 -19.25 -22.07 16.10
CA PRO A 437 -20.13 -22.05 17.28
C PRO A 437 -20.56 -23.43 17.76
N PHE A 438 -20.56 -24.42 16.86
CA PHE A 438 -20.94 -25.81 17.12
C PHE A 438 -19.72 -26.73 17.34
N SER A 439 -18.49 -26.20 17.28
CA SER A 439 -17.24 -26.98 17.35
C SER A 439 -17.15 -28.07 16.25
N LEU A 440 -17.65 -27.78 15.05
CA LEU A 440 -17.69 -28.66 13.89
C LEU A 440 -16.80 -28.14 12.74
N GLU A 441 -15.93 -27.20 13.02
CA GLU A 441 -15.07 -26.53 12.01
C GLU A 441 -13.98 -27.42 11.44
N ALA A 442 -13.46 -28.40 12.19
CA ALA A 442 -12.26 -29.15 11.83
C ALA A 442 -12.29 -29.76 10.41
N PRO A 443 -13.36 -30.47 9.97
CA PRO A 443 -13.39 -31.04 8.62
C PRO A 443 -13.39 -29.97 7.52
N PHE A 444 -14.02 -28.82 7.76
CA PHE A 444 -14.07 -27.71 6.79
C PHE A 444 -12.71 -27.00 6.71
N VAL A 445 -12.06 -26.80 7.85
CA VAL A 445 -10.69 -26.24 7.91
C VAL A 445 -9.70 -27.17 7.22
N ALA A 446 -9.82 -28.49 7.41
CA ALA A 446 -8.95 -29.46 6.74
C ALA A 446 -9.11 -29.43 5.20
N ILE A 447 -10.34 -29.33 4.68
CA ILE A 447 -10.58 -29.21 3.23
C ILE A 447 -10.06 -27.86 2.70
N MET A 448 -10.26 -26.77 3.44
CA MET A 448 -9.68 -25.46 3.12
C MET A 448 -8.14 -25.55 3.04
N GLY A 449 -7.50 -26.21 4.02
CA GLY A 449 -6.06 -26.44 4.08
C GLY A 449 -5.55 -27.21 2.86
N TRP A 450 -6.23 -28.32 2.52
CA TRP A 450 -5.90 -29.06 1.29
C TRP A 450 -5.95 -28.19 0.04
N GLY A 451 -6.97 -27.30 -0.05
CA GLY A 451 -7.06 -26.35 -1.17
C GLY A 451 -5.91 -25.34 -1.18
N ILE A 452 -5.48 -24.87 0.01
CA ILE A 452 -4.34 -23.95 0.15
C ILE A 452 -3.04 -24.66 -0.26
N ASP A 453 -2.81 -25.91 0.13
CA ASP A 453 -1.65 -26.69 -0.29
C ASP A 453 -1.57 -26.78 -1.82
N ARG A 454 -2.69 -27.13 -2.48
CA ARG A 454 -2.75 -27.18 -3.96
C ARG A 454 -2.51 -25.81 -4.62
N MET A 455 -2.93 -24.73 -3.96
CA MET A 455 -2.65 -23.38 -4.41
C MET A 455 -1.16 -23.06 -4.30
N VAL A 456 -0.51 -23.42 -3.21
CA VAL A 456 0.93 -23.20 -3.00
C VAL A 456 1.74 -24.03 -4.00
N ASP A 457 1.41 -25.32 -4.20
CA ASP A 457 2.06 -26.18 -5.21
C ASP A 457 1.98 -25.56 -6.62
N ALA A 458 0.81 -25.05 -6.99
CA ALA A 458 0.62 -24.38 -8.27
C ALA A 458 1.41 -23.05 -8.35
N ALA A 459 1.53 -22.34 -7.24
CA ALA A 459 2.33 -21.10 -7.16
C ALA A 459 3.82 -21.41 -7.34
N GLU A 460 4.35 -22.43 -6.68
CA GLU A 460 5.75 -22.88 -6.82
C GLU A 460 6.06 -23.30 -8.25
N LEU A 461 5.15 -24.08 -8.88
CA LEU A 461 5.30 -24.50 -10.27
C LEU A 461 5.38 -23.29 -11.22
N VAL A 462 4.48 -22.30 -11.07
CA VAL A 462 4.45 -21.11 -11.92
C VAL A 462 5.62 -20.18 -11.62
N ALA A 463 6.04 -20.07 -10.34
CA ALA A 463 7.22 -19.32 -9.95
C ALA A 463 8.49 -19.90 -10.59
N GLY A 464 8.66 -21.24 -10.58
CA GLY A 464 9.75 -21.90 -11.26
C GLY A 464 9.76 -21.66 -12.78
N TRP A 465 8.61 -21.63 -13.43
CA TRP A 465 8.51 -21.26 -14.86
C TRP A 465 8.79 -19.78 -15.12
N SER A 466 8.61 -18.91 -14.12
CA SER A 466 8.86 -17.49 -14.21
C SER A 466 10.32 -17.13 -13.95
N GLU A 467 11.14 -18.06 -13.49
CA GLU A 467 12.55 -17.83 -13.19
C GLU A 467 13.29 -17.33 -14.45
N GLY A 468 14.00 -16.22 -14.33
CA GLY A 468 14.66 -15.54 -15.44
C GLY A 468 13.75 -14.72 -16.37
N LEU A 469 12.42 -14.78 -16.22
CA LEU A 469 11.48 -13.95 -16.97
C LEU A 469 11.03 -12.70 -16.18
N THR A 470 11.25 -12.68 -14.88
CA THR A 470 10.91 -11.56 -14.01
C THR A 470 11.79 -10.35 -14.34
N GLY A 471 11.17 -9.21 -14.56
CA GLY A 471 11.86 -7.94 -14.83
C GLY A 471 11.70 -6.97 -13.67
N ASN A 472 12.72 -6.15 -13.44
CA ASN A 472 12.68 -5.04 -12.49
C ASN A 472 12.74 -3.70 -13.26
N PRO A 473 11.62 -3.22 -13.81
CA PRO A 473 11.58 -1.92 -14.45
C PRO A 473 11.62 -0.82 -13.40
N LEU A 474 12.71 -0.04 -13.38
CA LEU A 474 12.81 1.15 -12.54
C LEU A 474 11.93 2.25 -13.12
N LEU A 475 10.83 2.55 -12.44
CA LEU A 475 9.84 3.52 -12.89
C LEU A 475 9.85 4.77 -12.01
N THR A 476 9.71 5.93 -12.65
CA THR A 476 9.55 7.21 -11.94
C THR A 476 8.09 7.49 -11.60
N SER A 477 7.83 8.44 -10.70
CA SER A 477 6.47 8.92 -10.42
C SER A 477 5.77 9.52 -11.66
N VAL A 478 6.53 9.96 -12.68
CA VAL A 478 5.99 10.40 -13.97
C VAL A 478 5.25 9.26 -14.67
N ALA A 479 5.77 8.02 -14.58
CA ALA A 479 5.10 6.85 -15.15
C ALA A 479 3.70 6.64 -14.55
N LEU A 480 3.52 6.85 -13.24
CA LEU A 480 2.20 6.76 -12.60
C LEU A 480 1.22 7.81 -13.14
N VAL A 481 1.68 9.05 -13.31
CA VAL A 481 0.83 10.13 -13.85
C VAL A 481 0.42 9.84 -15.28
N LEU A 482 1.35 9.36 -16.10
CA LEU A 482 1.08 8.96 -17.49
C LEU A 482 0.11 7.78 -17.55
N GLY A 483 0.28 6.79 -16.67
CA GLY A 483 -0.64 5.65 -16.55
C GLY A 483 -2.04 6.08 -16.11
N LEU A 484 -2.14 6.99 -15.15
CA LEU A 484 -3.41 7.56 -14.70
C LEU A 484 -4.10 8.33 -15.85
N ALA A 485 -3.36 9.11 -16.63
CA ALA A 485 -3.89 9.81 -17.79
C ALA A 485 -4.39 8.84 -18.86
N GLY A 486 -3.62 7.80 -19.17
CA GLY A 486 -4.04 6.73 -20.10
C GLY A 486 -5.29 6.00 -19.64
N LEU A 487 -5.39 5.69 -18.34
CA LEU A 487 -6.56 5.05 -17.75
C LEU A 487 -7.78 5.98 -17.76
N GLY A 488 -7.59 7.28 -17.49
CA GLY A 488 -8.63 8.30 -17.59
C GLY A 488 -9.18 8.44 -19.01
N TRP A 489 -8.30 8.44 -20.00
CA TRP A 489 -8.68 8.41 -21.41
C TRP A 489 -9.50 7.16 -21.76
N PHE A 490 -9.03 6.00 -21.32
CA PHE A 490 -9.73 4.73 -21.53
C PHE A 490 -11.12 4.72 -20.88
N ALA A 491 -11.28 5.29 -19.71
CA ALA A 491 -12.55 5.38 -19.00
C ALA A 491 -13.55 6.36 -19.65
N PHE A 492 -13.05 7.41 -20.31
CA PHE A 492 -13.87 8.48 -20.87
C PHE A 492 -14.52 8.10 -22.18
N LEU A 493 -13.81 7.43 -23.08
CA LEU A 493 -14.28 7.09 -24.42
C LEU A 493 -15.02 5.75 -24.40
N ASN A 494 -16.07 5.62 -25.24
CA ASN A 494 -16.91 4.41 -25.37
C ASN A 494 -16.72 3.67 -26.70
N ASN A 495 -15.74 4.06 -27.51
CA ASN A 495 -15.42 3.48 -28.81
C ASN A 495 -13.98 2.94 -28.82
N TRP A 496 -13.52 2.39 -29.95
CA TRP A 496 -12.18 1.81 -30.08
C TRP A 496 -11.04 2.83 -29.83
N TRP A 497 -11.26 4.14 -29.99
CA TRP A 497 -10.32 5.21 -29.69
C TRP A 497 -9.86 5.22 -28.21
N ARG A 498 -10.61 4.55 -27.34
CA ARG A 498 -10.21 4.39 -25.92
C ARG A 498 -8.88 3.70 -25.74
N LEU A 499 -8.48 2.81 -26.69
CA LEU A 499 -7.21 2.09 -26.64
C LEU A 499 -5.99 2.98 -26.91
N LEU A 500 -6.18 4.13 -27.55
CA LEU A 500 -5.07 5.06 -27.84
C LEU A 500 -4.47 5.65 -26.57
N GLY A 501 -5.25 5.89 -25.53
CA GLY A 501 -4.75 6.42 -24.26
C GLY A 501 -3.72 5.51 -23.59
N PRO A 502 -4.08 4.26 -23.28
CA PRO A 502 -3.11 3.28 -22.76
C PRO A 502 -1.90 3.08 -23.69
N ALA A 503 -2.10 2.99 -25.01
CA ALA A 503 -1.00 2.82 -25.95
C ALA A 503 -0.03 4.02 -25.94
N ALA A 504 -0.57 5.24 -25.95
CA ALA A 504 0.23 6.46 -25.82
C ALA A 504 0.93 6.53 -24.45
N ALA A 505 0.25 6.14 -23.37
CA ALA A 505 0.85 6.10 -22.03
C ALA A 505 2.05 5.14 -21.99
N VAL A 506 1.95 3.94 -22.54
CA VAL A 506 3.07 2.98 -22.61
C VAL A 506 4.25 3.59 -23.37
N LEU A 507 4.00 4.20 -24.55
CA LEU A 507 5.07 4.85 -25.33
C LEU A 507 5.74 5.98 -24.54
N LEU A 508 4.96 6.86 -23.91
CA LEU A 508 5.48 7.98 -23.14
C LEU A 508 6.23 7.51 -21.88
N ILE A 509 5.79 6.41 -21.24
CA ILE A 509 6.48 5.80 -20.11
C ILE A 509 7.84 5.27 -20.54
N MET A 510 7.93 4.61 -21.70
CA MET A 510 9.20 4.13 -22.23
C MET A 510 10.17 5.28 -22.55
N LEU A 511 9.66 6.45 -22.92
CA LEU A 511 10.50 7.61 -23.27
C LEU A 511 10.89 8.46 -22.05
N PHE A 512 10.01 8.61 -21.07
CA PHE A 512 10.14 9.60 -19.99
C PHE A 512 9.89 9.05 -18.59
N GLY A 513 9.37 7.83 -18.48
CA GLY A 513 8.94 7.23 -17.21
C GLY A 513 9.96 6.25 -16.62
N MET A 514 11.01 5.92 -17.33
CA MET A 514 12.06 5.01 -16.83
C MET A 514 13.07 5.77 -15.98
N ASP A 515 13.52 5.12 -14.90
CA ASP A 515 14.63 5.61 -14.07
C ASP A 515 15.91 4.84 -14.35
N GLN A 516 17.04 5.40 -13.94
CA GLN A 516 18.35 4.77 -14.08
C GLN A 516 18.87 4.32 -12.71
N ARG A 517 19.78 3.37 -12.69
CA ARG A 517 20.45 2.96 -11.45
C ARG A 517 21.42 4.04 -11.00
N PRO A 518 21.47 4.37 -9.69
CA PRO A 518 22.41 5.35 -9.16
C PRO A 518 23.86 4.83 -9.22
N ASP A 519 24.81 5.75 -9.34
CA ASP A 519 26.22 5.46 -9.12
C ASP A 519 26.55 5.44 -7.62
N LEU A 520 25.83 6.27 -6.81
CA LEU A 520 26.04 6.38 -5.39
C LEU A 520 24.72 6.58 -4.64
N LEU A 521 24.57 5.91 -3.50
CA LEU A 521 23.47 6.11 -2.53
C LEU A 521 24.04 6.47 -1.16
N VAL A 522 23.50 7.51 -0.56
CA VAL A 522 23.92 8.01 0.75
C VAL A 522 22.73 8.08 1.68
N ALA A 523 22.72 7.27 2.74
CA ALA A 523 21.68 7.30 3.75
C ALA A 523 21.95 8.37 4.81
N ASP A 524 20.91 8.99 5.32
CA ASP A 524 20.93 9.97 6.40
C ASP A 524 21.17 9.35 7.78
N SER A 525 20.36 8.37 8.16
CA SER A 525 20.27 7.86 9.54
C SER A 525 21.12 6.61 9.78
N THR A 526 21.26 5.72 8.79
CA THR A 526 21.93 4.42 8.93
C THR A 526 23.43 4.45 8.66
N GLN A 527 23.98 5.60 8.29
CA GLN A 527 25.37 5.81 7.89
C GLN A 527 25.82 4.97 6.69
N ALA A 528 24.90 4.38 5.96
CA ALA A 528 25.20 3.60 4.79
C ALA A 528 25.55 4.52 3.61
N VAL A 529 26.64 4.19 2.93
CA VAL A 529 27.02 4.74 1.62
C VAL A 529 27.32 3.55 0.74
N ALA A 530 26.54 3.41 -0.33
CA ALA A 530 26.70 2.33 -1.31
C ALA A 530 27.12 2.90 -2.66
N ILE A 531 28.06 2.21 -3.32
CA ILE A 531 28.57 2.57 -4.64
C ILE A 531 28.32 1.46 -5.63
N ARG A 532 28.01 1.81 -6.86
CA ARG A 532 27.83 0.85 -7.97
C ARG A 532 29.18 0.37 -8.49
N SER A 533 29.30 -0.95 -8.62
CA SER A 533 30.43 -1.64 -9.22
C SER A 533 29.93 -2.60 -10.30
N GLY A 534 29.86 -2.14 -11.55
CA GLY A 534 29.21 -2.91 -12.62
C GLY A 534 27.71 -3.01 -12.41
N ASP A 535 27.19 -4.23 -12.34
CA ASP A 535 25.76 -4.51 -12.10
C ASP A 535 25.42 -4.65 -10.61
N SER A 536 26.41 -4.80 -9.71
CA SER A 536 26.22 -4.89 -8.27
C SER A 536 26.47 -3.57 -7.56
N MET A 537 26.08 -3.50 -6.28
CA MET A 537 26.42 -2.40 -5.38
C MET A 537 27.23 -2.93 -4.20
N GLY A 538 28.18 -2.11 -3.71
CA GLY A 538 28.97 -2.45 -2.53
C GLY A 538 28.94 -1.31 -1.51
N LEU A 539 28.93 -1.66 -0.22
CA LEU A 539 29.00 -0.69 0.87
C LEU A 539 30.43 -0.13 1.02
N VAL A 540 30.51 1.18 1.09
CA VAL A 540 31.73 1.90 1.52
C VAL A 540 31.70 2.09 3.03
N THR A 541 30.56 2.47 3.57
CA THR A 541 30.29 2.61 5.01
C THR A 541 28.90 2.07 5.33
N GLY A 542 28.64 1.76 6.58
CA GLY A 542 27.36 1.22 7.04
C GLY A 542 27.40 -0.27 7.32
N ARG A 543 26.22 -0.87 7.48
CA ARG A 543 26.06 -2.31 7.80
C ARG A 543 25.03 -2.93 6.87
N THR A 544 25.33 -4.11 6.33
CA THR A 544 24.31 -4.98 5.73
C THR A 544 23.24 -5.34 6.78
N GLY A 545 21.99 -5.52 6.34
CA GLY A 545 20.86 -5.72 7.25
C GLY A 545 20.40 -4.45 7.98
N SER A 546 20.89 -3.26 7.58
CA SER A 546 20.27 -2.01 8.00
C SER A 546 19.09 -1.67 7.09
N PHE A 547 18.05 -1.06 7.66
CA PHE A 547 16.80 -0.79 6.96
C PHE A 547 16.98 -0.12 5.57
N ALA A 548 17.90 0.84 5.46
CA ALA A 548 18.14 1.48 4.16
C ALA A 548 18.76 0.53 3.14
N VAL A 549 19.73 -0.29 3.57
CA VAL A 549 20.42 -1.24 2.70
C VAL A 549 19.49 -2.36 2.24
N ASP A 550 18.64 -2.86 3.13
CA ASP A 550 17.65 -3.89 2.80
C ASP A 550 16.64 -3.36 1.76
N VAL A 551 16.12 -2.14 1.95
CA VAL A 551 15.22 -1.49 0.98
C VAL A 551 15.91 -1.24 -0.36
N TRP A 552 17.20 -0.83 -0.37
CA TRP A 552 17.95 -0.65 -1.62
C TRP A 552 18.18 -1.98 -2.35
N SER A 553 18.54 -3.03 -1.62
CA SER A 553 18.71 -4.38 -2.18
C SER A 553 17.42 -4.89 -2.82
N GLU A 554 16.30 -4.74 -2.13
CA GLU A 554 14.99 -5.11 -2.64
C GLU A 554 14.58 -4.27 -3.85
N HIS A 555 14.76 -2.93 -3.78
CA HIS A 555 14.37 -2.02 -4.85
C HIS A 555 15.14 -2.25 -6.14
N TYR A 556 16.47 -2.47 -6.06
CA TYR A 556 17.31 -2.69 -7.24
C TYR A 556 17.44 -4.16 -7.61
N GLN A 557 16.81 -5.09 -6.84
CA GLN A 557 16.91 -6.54 -7.04
C GLN A 557 18.38 -6.98 -7.17
N SER A 558 19.23 -6.45 -6.30
CA SER A 558 20.67 -6.68 -6.31
C SER A 558 21.17 -6.77 -4.89
N GLU A 559 21.90 -7.82 -4.58
CA GLU A 559 22.56 -7.94 -3.29
C GLU A 559 23.61 -6.83 -3.15
N ILE A 560 23.63 -6.18 -1.98
CA ILE A 560 24.59 -5.14 -1.66
C ILE A 560 25.70 -5.78 -0.82
N GLU A 561 26.88 -5.94 -1.44
CA GLU A 561 28.05 -6.54 -0.79
C GLU A 561 28.52 -5.71 0.42
N ALA A 562 28.98 -6.38 1.47
CA ALA A 562 29.41 -5.74 2.72
C ALA A 562 30.57 -4.76 2.56
N ASN A 563 31.45 -5.02 1.60
CA ASN A 563 32.62 -4.16 1.31
C ASN A 563 32.83 -4.05 -0.19
N THR A 564 33.07 -2.83 -0.65
CA THR A 564 33.48 -2.59 -2.04
C THR A 564 35.00 -2.59 -2.18
N LYS A 565 35.51 -3.23 -3.24
CA LYS A 565 36.96 -3.24 -3.58
C LYS A 565 37.45 -1.85 -4.05
N GLN A 566 36.53 -0.95 -4.37
CA GLN A 566 36.84 0.39 -4.91
C GLN A 566 37.09 1.43 -3.82
N SER A 567 36.98 1.07 -2.54
CA SER A 567 37.19 1.97 -1.43
C SER A 567 38.45 1.65 -0.63
N ARG A 568 39.15 2.71 -0.20
CA ARG A 568 40.23 2.65 0.80
C ARG A 568 39.76 3.44 1.99
N CYS A 569 39.65 2.77 3.14
CA CYS A 569 39.19 3.38 4.38
C CYS A 569 40.26 3.33 5.44
N ASP A 570 40.40 4.45 6.17
CA ASP A 570 41.17 4.54 7.40
C ASP A 570 40.30 5.02 8.57
N SER A 571 40.90 5.50 9.64
CA SER A 571 40.20 6.05 10.80
C SER A 571 39.60 7.43 10.56
N LEU A 572 40.04 8.17 9.54
CA LEU A 572 39.69 9.55 9.27
C LEU A 572 38.64 9.68 8.16
N ALA A 573 38.80 8.92 7.08
CA ALA A 573 37.94 8.97 5.90
C ALA A 573 37.88 7.62 5.14
N CYS A 574 36.94 7.52 4.22
CA CYS A 574 36.93 6.51 3.16
C CYS A 574 37.02 7.22 1.82
N ILE A 575 38.01 6.88 1.02
CA ILE A 575 38.17 7.42 -0.34
C ILE A 575 37.73 6.34 -1.32
N VAL A 576 36.86 6.74 -2.24
CA VAL A 576 36.42 5.92 -3.37
C VAL A 576 37.01 6.54 -4.62
N GLN A 577 37.77 5.73 -5.38
CA GLN A 577 38.36 6.14 -6.66
C GLN A 577 37.85 5.20 -7.74
N THR A 578 37.18 5.76 -8.72
CA THR A 578 36.78 5.08 -9.96
C THR A 578 37.46 5.71 -11.17
N ASP A 579 37.31 5.10 -12.33
CA ASP A 579 37.83 5.67 -13.58
C ASP A 579 37.11 6.97 -13.99
N ARG A 580 35.90 7.23 -13.40
CA ARG A 580 35.04 8.36 -13.78
C ARG A 580 35.03 9.50 -12.76
N PHE A 581 35.13 9.18 -11.48
CA PHE A 581 34.98 10.15 -10.38
C PHE A 581 35.70 9.70 -9.12
N SER A 582 35.91 10.66 -8.22
CA SER A 582 36.47 10.45 -6.88
C SER A 582 35.56 11.00 -5.80
N VAL A 583 35.36 10.24 -4.68
CA VAL A 583 34.51 10.61 -3.56
C VAL A 583 35.26 10.41 -2.25
N SER A 584 35.24 11.42 -1.37
CA SER A 584 35.69 11.27 0.01
C SER A 584 34.51 11.25 0.98
N ILE A 585 34.47 10.26 1.87
CA ILE A 585 33.48 10.10 2.94
C ILE A 585 34.17 10.34 4.26
N ILE A 586 33.92 11.50 4.84
CA ILE A 586 34.57 11.98 6.07
C ILE A 586 33.98 11.27 7.29
N LYS A 587 34.82 10.61 8.07
CA LYS A 587 34.51 10.00 9.36
C LYS A 587 34.87 10.91 10.52
N ASN A 588 35.98 11.65 10.39
CA ASN A 588 36.48 12.57 11.41
C ASN A 588 36.78 13.94 10.80
N ALA A 589 36.48 15.01 11.54
CA ALA A 589 36.69 16.39 11.09
C ALA A 589 38.13 16.71 10.66
N SER A 590 39.13 16.04 11.24
CA SER A 590 40.53 16.23 10.88
C SER A 590 40.84 15.85 9.42
N ALA A 591 40.07 14.93 8.81
CA ALA A 591 40.23 14.57 7.41
C ALA A 591 39.92 15.73 6.45
N LEU A 592 39.09 16.69 6.88
CA LEU A 592 38.78 17.87 6.05
C LEU A 592 40.03 18.67 5.61
N ALA A 593 41.08 18.68 6.43
CA ALA A 593 42.31 19.37 6.08
C ALA A 593 43.04 18.75 4.89
N GLU A 594 42.88 17.45 4.67
CA GLU A 594 43.54 16.71 3.60
C GLU A 594 42.64 16.53 2.38
N ASP A 595 41.34 16.28 2.57
CA ASP A 595 40.43 15.86 1.50
C ASP A 595 39.69 17.04 0.83
N CYS A 596 39.64 18.19 1.50
CA CYS A 596 38.96 19.36 0.98
C CYS A 596 39.58 19.86 -0.36
N GLY A 597 38.75 19.96 -1.39
CA GLY A 597 39.15 20.41 -2.72
C GLY A 597 39.85 19.38 -3.60
N ARG A 598 40.05 18.15 -3.12
CA ARG A 598 40.76 17.09 -3.85
C ARG A 598 39.88 16.09 -4.58
N HIS A 599 38.62 16.02 -4.21
CA HIS A 599 37.70 15.04 -4.74
C HIS A 599 36.49 15.69 -5.45
N ASP A 600 35.85 14.98 -6.33
CA ASP A 600 34.68 15.49 -7.06
C ASP A 600 33.48 15.67 -6.13
N LEU A 601 33.33 14.78 -5.11
CA LEU A 601 32.29 14.86 -4.09
C LEU A 601 32.91 14.61 -2.70
N LEU A 602 32.49 15.44 -1.74
CA LEU A 602 32.79 15.26 -0.32
C LEU A 602 31.50 14.99 0.44
N ILE A 603 31.46 13.90 1.19
CA ILE A 603 30.32 13.51 2.02
C ILE A 603 30.77 13.56 3.47
N ALA A 604 30.08 14.34 4.30
CA ALA A 604 30.40 14.49 5.71
C ALA A 604 29.14 14.41 6.59
N ARG A 605 29.25 13.75 7.74
CA ARG A 605 28.15 13.70 8.73
C ARG A 605 28.27 14.79 9.80
N ILE A 606 29.14 15.73 9.53
CA ILE A 606 29.38 16.95 10.30
C ILE A 606 29.14 18.14 9.37
N ARG A 607 28.91 19.31 9.93
CA ARG A 607 28.89 20.53 9.14
C ARG A 607 30.28 20.80 8.58
N VAL A 608 30.34 21.01 7.28
CA VAL A 608 31.60 21.35 6.59
C VAL A 608 31.84 22.85 6.74
N PRO A 609 33.04 23.29 7.19
CA PRO A 609 33.37 24.72 7.25
C PRO A 609 33.29 25.38 5.87
N GLN A 610 32.84 26.64 5.85
CA GLN A 610 32.77 27.43 4.60
C GLN A 610 34.12 27.63 3.91
N THR A 611 35.21 27.43 4.63
CA THR A 611 36.59 27.46 4.10
C THR A 611 36.94 26.24 3.23
N CYS A 612 36.15 25.19 3.31
CA CYS A 612 36.31 23.99 2.48
C CYS A 612 35.65 24.20 1.11
N HIS A 613 36.45 24.44 0.09
CA HIS A 613 35.96 24.60 -1.27
C HIS A 613 36.14 23.30 -2.03
N ASN A 614 35.09 22.50 -2.11
CA ASN A 614 35.02 21.29 -2.93
C ASN A 614 34.02 21.48 -4.07
N LYS A 615 34.12 20.69 -5.17
CA LYS A 615 33.21 20.79 -6.32
C LYS A 615 31.77 20.58 -5.91
N GLN A 616 31.52 19.53 -5.11
CA GLN A 616 30.24 19.23 -4.52
C GLN A 616 30.44 18.75 -3.08
N ILE A 617 29.54 19.13 -2.19
CA ILE A 617 29.55 18.75 -0.78
C ILE A 617 28.14 18.28 -0.42
N ILE A 618 28.06 17.20 0.32
CA ILE A 618 26.86 16.75 1.03
C ILE A 618 27.23 16.66 2.51
N ASP A 619 26.76 17.61 3.29
CA ASP A 619 27.09 17.68 4.71
C ASP A 619 25.95 17.21 5.63
N ALA A 620 26.12 17.39 6.93
CA ALA A 620 25.13 16.97 7.91
C ALA A 620 23.79 17.69 7.79
N ASP A 621 23.78 18.93 7.31
CA ASP A 621 22.55 19.69 7.13
C ASP A 621 21.83 19.23 5.86
N ASP A 622 22.55 19.01 4.76
CA ASP A 622 22.00 18.43 3.52
C ASP A 622 21.38 17.06 3.78
N LEU A 623 22.09 16.16 4.49
CA LEU A 623 21.59 14.83 4.84
C LEU A 623 20.33 14.89 5.73
N ARG A 624 20.28 15.86 6.63
CA ARG A 624 19.13 16.03 7.52
C ARG A 624 17.92 16.57 6.78
N GLU A 625 18.10 17.50 5.86
CA GLU A 625 17.02 18.12 5.09
C GLU A 625 16.56 17.22 3.94
N GLY A 626 17.50 16.68 3.18
CA GLY A 626 17.24 15.88 1.99
C GLY A 626 16.95 14.41 2.25
N GLY A 627 17.28 13.88 3.44
CA GLY A 627 17.20 12.45 3.74
C GLY A 627 18.23 11.67 2.91
N VAL A 628 17.78 10.57 2.30
CA VAL A 628 18.66 9.78 1.42
C VAL A 628 18.95 10.54 0.12
N HIS A 629 20.22 10.56 -0.26
CA HIS A 629 20.69 11.15 -1.49
C HIS A 629 20.98 10.06 -2.52
N TRP A 630 20.45 10.27 -3.71
CA TRP A 630 20.58 9.43 -4.90
C TRP A 630 21.39 10.21 -5.93
N LEU A 631 22.50 9.64 -6.39
CA LEU A 631 23.49 10.36 -7.21
C LEU A 631 23.86 9.57 -8.46
N VAL A 632 23.91 10.26 -9.58
CA VAL A 632 24.42 9.75 -10.87
C VAL A 632 25.48 10.69 -11.39
N TRP A 633 26.58 10.13 -11.85
CA TRP A 633 27.67 10.91 -12.44
C TRP A 633 27.30 11.40 -13.84
N ASN A 634 27.37 12.68 -14.03
CA ASN A 634 27.17 13.35 -15.32
C ASN A 634 28.51 13.65 -15.95
N GLU A 635 28.91 12.88 -16.95
CA GLU A 635 30.21 13.01 -17.60
C GLU A 635 30.35 14.34 -18.33
N ALA A 636 29.29 14.86 -18.96
CA ALA A 636 29.31 16.11 -19.69
C ALA A 636 29.52 17.33 -18.76
N ALA A 637 29.00 17.28 -17.55
CA ALA A 637 29.10 18.34 -16.55
C ALA A 637 30.25 18.12 -15.56
N ALA A 638 30.89 16.95 -15.56
CA ALA A 638 31.90 16.50 -14.60
C ALA A 638 31.47 16.73 -13.14
N ARG A 639 30.22 16.38 -12.84
CA ARG A 639 29.60 16.49 -11.50
C ARG A 639 28.52 15.44 -11.32
N PHE A 640 28.11 15.23 -10.06
CA PHE A 640 26.95 14.40 -9.74
C PHE A 640 25.65 15.17 -9.96
N ASP A 641 24.69 14.56 -10.62
CA ASP A 641 23.28 14.94 -10.55
C ASP A 641 22.69 14.32 -9.31
N ILE A 642 22.26 15.16 -8.37
CA ILE A 642 21.80 14.75 -7.03
C ILE A 642 20.29 14.88 -6.96
N ARG A 643 19.64 13.79 -6.54
CA ARG A 643 18.22 13.78 -6.15
C ARG A 643 18.11 13.38 -4.69
N THR A 644 17.28 14.10 -3.93
CA THR A 644 17.01 13.82 -2.52
C THR A 644 15.69 13.07 -2.35
N ALA A 645 15.63 12.17 -1.38
CA ALA A 645 14.41 11.44 -1.07
C ALA A 645 13.32 12.36 -0.48
N ILE A 646 13.75 13.42 0.21
CA ILE A 646 12.88 14.47 0.76
C ILE A 646 13.12 15.76 -0.03
N PRO A 647 12.31 16.04 -1.07
CA PRO A 647 12.45 17.28 -1.84
C PRO A 647 11.91 18.51 -1.08
N ASN A 648 11.27 18.31 0.08
CA ASN A 648 10.42 19.33 0.67
C ASN A 648 10.27 19.19 2.18
N VAL A 649 11.00 19.99 2.94
CA VAL A 649 11.11 19.92 4.41
C VAL A 649 9.97 20.65 5.13
N THR A 650 9.24 21.55 4.44
CA THR A 650 8.27 22.46 5.06
C THR A 650 6.84 21.91 5.14
N ARG A 651 6.61 20.67 4.69
CA ARG A 651 5.27 20.06 4.68
C ARG A 651 4.85 19.58 6.07
N PRO A 652 3.55 19.61 6.43
CA PRO A 652 3.08 19.26 7.76
C PRO A 652 3.44 17.83 8.22
N TRP A 653 3.54 16.91 7.27
CA TRP A 653 3.94 15.52 7.56
C TRP A 653 5.44 15.30 7.67
N ARG A 654 6.26 16.32 7.41
CA ARG A 654 7.70 16.20 7.52
C ARG A 654 8.15 16.35 8.97
N VAL A 655 9.11 15.55 9.34
CA VAL A 655 9.85 15.74 10.59
C VAL A 655 10.83 16.87 10.36
N ALA A 656 10.49 18.05 10.85
CA ALA A 656 11.36 19.21 10.71
C ALA A 656 12.68 18.97 11.47
N PRO A 657 13.82 19.04 10.81
CA PRO A 657 15.11 19.08 11.49
C PRO A 657 15.23 20.42 12.21
N ARG A 658 15.30 20.41 13.52
CA ARG A 658 15.60 21.59 14.36
C ARG A 658 16.98 21.51 14.96
#